data_04ccf66a69a38f888b0e8e52ad794244
#
_entry.id   04ccf66a69a38f888b0e8e52ad794244
#
_cell.length_a   1.000
_cell.length_b   1.000
_cell.length_c   1.000
_cell.angle_alpha   90.00
_cell.angle_beta   90.00
_cell.angle_gamma   90.00
#
_symmetry.space_group_name_H-M   'P 1'
#
loop_
_entity.id
_entity.type
_entity.pdbx_description
1 polymer ?
#
loop_
_entity_poly.entity_id
_entity_poly.type
_entity_poly.pdbx_seq_one_letter_code
_entity_poly.pdbx_strand_id
1 'polypeptide(L)'
;MTRYHHLTKGWLCALLAVFGWTVACAQGAWDVQTLRLHNGFTVWLNVDHSQPKVYGAVVVKAGAKDCPNTGIAHYFEHLMFKGTDKIGTVNYEKEKPWLDSISHQYDLLAATSDAARRQAIQKHINALSARAADYAIPNEFENLITRFGGTGLNAYTSFDETVFHNTFSPQYLPQWCELYAERFLSPVFRLFQGELETVYEEKNMYADNMLVQAAEAAQRYALAGTSYAYPIIGATDSLKNPRLSEMMRFFHRYYVAGNMGLILSGDLHTDSIVPLLERTFGRLSMGEAPQTPKAVLRDFRGSKPLKLKLPIPVVKAEGYAFLAPQEGSRDEAPFQVMMTMLSNPSHTGLLDSLDNAGKVMAAMAGSYYFKDFGAFGFGFVPNLPFGSKKKASRLCWQAIDRLRTGQFTDAQLQAVKRSLQRQKLLSLETISGRSSAMINAFSHGFSWQDVLGQAKRVNSVTHDDVVRVARTYFNDDSLVVKKAFGRYHKEKVAQPGYKPVHAPHAGEQSAYAKQLEAQPVDSVAPKLVDFKHDVAERSLRPLIRLYGVRNPDNDIFSLQLCYRRGSASDHHIEILGDYLNRVGTVSMSRQQLGRALQQLGATLNVTTDADNVEVTLMGFDSQFVPAIRLLRSFLDSTAVDNAKLRVCCKELKLDHRSFLKENANIADAVYQKVAFGDSSSFLTRLTVKEARRIKASDLVELFREVQRSQLDMIYTGTLPVDSVVRLVETALPLNRVSRPWCPGLHTLQSVSVPTVYVYDNPLARQTIVGSYQQVGALPTEAQRVPFHLWGTYFGGSMSSVLFQDIREFRSYAYYAYGRWLQPDLLVHPQSPCAYVTRLGCQSDKTMAALGVLDSVLRDMPVREGNIRAARQGLVNVINNGYPVFRSLGGFVAACRLKGYTNDPDSATLSLLPALGIEDVTRFYRAHVQTAPACYIIVGDKRQLDIEQLRRYGRVVFLQKHDIVR
;
A
#
# COMPACT_ATOMS: atom_id res chain seq x y z
N MET A 1 -40.08 50.82 41.39
CA MET A 1 -39.67 50.58 39.99
C MET A 1 -38.25 50.02 39.93
N THR A 2 -37.98 48.88 40.48
CA THR A 2 -36.64 48.22 40.39
C THR A 2 -36.73 46.71 40.62
N ARG A 3 -37.53 46.03 39.80
CA ARG A 3 -37.61 44.53 39.83
C ARG A 3 -37.90 43.87 38.48
N TYR A 4 -37.76 44.60 37.35
CA TYR A 4 -38.06 44.07 36.03
C TYR A 4 -36.84 44.03 35.08
N HIS A 5 -35.63 44.34 35.53
CA HIS A 5 -34.45 44.40 34.65
C HIS A 5 -33.51 43.17 34.72
N HIS A 6 -33.78 42.15 35.56
CA HIS A 6 -32.91 40.95 35.65
C HIS A 6 -33.49 39.70 34.96
N LEU A 7 -34.77 39.71 34.56
CA LEU A 7 -35.36 38.55 33.84
C LEU A 7 -35.17 38.57 32.31
N THR A 8 -34.90 39.75 31.74
CA THR A 8 -34.70 39.86 30.26
C THR A 8 -33.28 39.53 29.80
N LYS A 9 -32.26 39.61 30.67
CA LYS A 9 -30.88 39.23 30.29
C LYS A 9 -30.62 37.72 30.33
N GLY A 10 -31.34 36.98 31.20
CA GLY A 10 -31.23 35.52 31.26
C GLY A 10 -31.82 34.80 30.05
N TRP A 11 -32.88 35.33 29.47
CA TRP A 11 -33.53 34.77 28.31
C TRP A 11 -32.81 35.06 26.98
N LEU A 12 -32.07 36.20 26.89
CA LEU A 12 -31.29 36.53 25.71
C LEU A 12 -29.99 35.67 25.61
N CYS A 13 -29.39 35.30 26.75
CA CYS A 13 -28.25 34.39 26.78
C CYS A 13 -28.66 32.92 26.53
N ALA A 14 -29.87 32.51 27.00
CA ALA A 14 -30.39 31.17 26.69
C ALA A 14 -30.83 31.03 25.21
N LEU A 15 -31.37 32.10 24.60
CA LEU A 15 -31.69 32.12 23.17
C LEU A 15 -30.45 32.17 22.26
N LEU A 16 -29.36 32.82 22.68
CA LEU A 16 -28.09 32.82 21.97
C LEU A 16 -27.32 31.48 22.10
N ALA A 17 -27.54 30.72 23.14
CA ALA A 17 -26.99 29.39 23.31
C ALA A 17 -27.75 28.31 22.51
N VAL A 18 -29.01 28.54 22.16
CA VAL A 18 -29.85 27.62 21.34
C VAL A 18 -29.75 27.92 19.84
N PHE A 19 -29.37 29.15 19.44
CA PHE A 19 -29.24 29.52 18.01
C PHE A 19 -27.86 29.26 17.40
N GLY A 20 -26.90 28.72 18.18
CA GLY A 20 -25.58 28.35 17.71
C GLY A 20 -25.51 26.97 17.02
N TRP A 21 -26.64 26.24 16.85
CA TRP A 21 -26.63 24.82 16.48
C TRP A 21 -27.46 24.43 15.26
N THR A 22 -27.91 25.37 14.44
CA THR A 22 -28.59 25.01 13.17
C THR A 22 -28.13 25.87 12.02
N VAL A 23 -26.93 25.60 11.56
CA VAL A 23 -26.61 25.74 10.13
C VAL A 23 -26.29 24.31 9.65
N ALA A 24 -27.34 23.60 9.27
CA ALA A 24 -27.21 22.46 8.36
C ALA A 24 -26.90 23.05 6.96
N CYS A 25 -25.67 23.54 6.78
CA CYS A 25 -25.12 23.66 5.45
C CYS A 25 -24.97 22.23 4.91
N ALA A 26 -25.49 21.96 3.74
CA ALA A 26 -25.16 20.73 3.02
C ALA A 26 -23.63 20.62 3.00
N GLN A 27 -23.07 19.65 3.77
CA GLN A 27 -21.64 19.44 3.81
C GLN A 27 -21.19 18.92 2.45
N GLY A 28 -20.26 19.62 1.80
CA GLY A 28 -19.59 19.12 0.62
C GLY A 28 -18.73 17.89 0.97
N ALA A 29 -18.50 16.99 0.02
CA ALA A 29 -17.70 15.77 0.25
C ALA A 29 -16.29 16.04 0.82
N TRP A 30 -15.80 17.28 0.76
CA TRP A 30 -14.49 17.70 1.26
C TRP A 30 -14.54 18.48 2.58
N ASP A 31 -15.72 18.66 3.15
CA ASP A 31 -15.85 19.33 4.44
C ASP A 31 -15.42 18.40 5.58
N VAL A 32 -14.70 18.95 6.53
CA VAL A 32 -14.25 18.23 7.74
C VAL A 32 -14.72 19.02 8.95
N GLN A 33 -15.51 18.36 9.79
CA GLN A 33 -15.90 18.87 11.09
C GLN A 33 -14.85 18.44 12.12
N THR A 34 -14.35 19.39 12.91
CA THR A 34 -13.45 19.13 14.03
C THR A 34 -14.19 19.27 15.35
N LEU A 35 -14.11 18.24 16.19
CA LEU A 35 -14.68 18.19 17.52
C LEU A 35 -13.57 17.99 18.56
N ARG A 36 -13.81 18.44 19.80
CA ARG A 36 -12.93 18.13 20.93
C ARG A 36 -13.78 17.61 22.07
N LEU A 37 -13.49 16.39 22.53
CA LEU A 37 -14.19 15.74 23.63
C LEU A 37 -13.78 16.37 24.97
N HIS A 38 -14.56 16.10 26.03
CA HIS A 38 -14.34 16.66 27.36
C HIS A 38 -12.94 16.33 27.93
N ASN A 39 -12.34 15.18 27.56
CA ASN A 39 -11.00 14.78 28.00
C ASN A 39 -9.87 15.38 27.15
N GLY A 40 -10.18 16.22 26.17
CA GLY A 40 -9.21 16.83 25.26
C GLY A 40 -8.91 16.05 23.99
N PHE A 41 -9.52 14.88 23.80
CA PHE A 41 -9.36 14.06 22.58
C PHE A 41 -9.97 14.76 21.37
N THR A 42 -9.24 14.82 20.28
CA THR A 42 -9.65 15.53 19.06
C THR A 42 -10.27 14.56 18.06
N VAL A 43 -11.38 14.94 17.40
CA VAL A 43 -12.05 14.14 16.39
C VAL A 43 -12.23 14.96 15.11
N TRP A 44 -11.90 14.35 13.99
CA TRP A 44 -12.12 14.90 12.64
C TRP A 44 -13.09 13.99 11.88
N LEU A 45 -14.21 14.57 11.44
CA LEU A 45 -15.29 13.87 10.73
C LEU A 45 -15.39 14.41 9.31
N ASN A 46 -15.33 13.49 8.32
CA ASN A 46 -15.60 13.79 6.92
C ASN A 46 -16.72 12.87 6.41
N VAL A 47 -17.87 13.43 6.08
CA VAL A 47 -19.04 12.69 5.60
C VAL A 47 -18.96 12.49 4.10
N ASP A 48 -19.06 11.25 3.65
CA ASP A 48 -19.07 10.87 2.22
C ASP A 48 -19.90 9.59 2.02
N HIS A 49 -21.10 9.72 1.47
CA HIS A 49 -22.03 8.61 1.20
C HIS A 49 -21.79 7.94 -0.16
N SER A 50 -20.72 8.24 -0.87
CA SER A 50 -20.44 7.68 -2.20
C SER A 50 -20.16 6.17 -2.16
N GLN A 51 -19.59 5.68 -1.05
CA GLN A 51 -19.26 4.28 -0.83
C GLN A 51 -19.83 3.80 0.51
N PRO A 52 -20.31 2.53 0.61
CA PRO A 52 -20.94 1.99 1.81
C PRO A 52 -19.91 1.58 2.88
N LYS A 53 -19.02 2.47 3.23
CA LYS A 53 -17.93 2.20 4.16
C LYS A 53 -17.46 3.44 4.91
N VAL A 54 -16.86 3.21 6.06
CA VAL A 54 -16.17 4.23 6.86
C VAL A 54 -14.70 3.81 6.99
N TYR A 55 -13.81 4.75 6.76
CA TYR A 55 -12.41 4.64 7.18
C TYR A 55 -12.26 5.25 8.55
N GLY A 56 -11.77 4.47 9.50
CA GLY A 56 -11.49 4.91 10.87
C GLY A 56 -10.01 4.81 11.18
N ALA A 57 -9.43 5.86 11.78
CA ALA A 57 -8.05 5.87 12.22
C ALA A 57 -7.90 6.59 13.55
N VAL A 58 -7.19 5.97 14.50
CA VAL A 58 -6.70 6.63 15.70
C VAL A 58 -5.23 6.99 15.52
N VAL A 59 -4.92 8.26 15.66
CA VAL A 59 -3.58 8.83 15.46
C VAL A 59 -3.02 9.22 16.82
N VAL A 60 -1.82 8.74 17.13
CA VAL A 60 -1.04 9.14 18.29
C VAL A 60 0.15 9.98 17.82
N LYS A 61 0.31 11.20 18.31
CA LYS A 61 1.41 12.12 17.93
C LYS A 61 2.73 11.72 18.61
N ALA A 62 3.08 10.45 18.50
CA ALA A 62 4.33 9.89 18.99
C ALA A 62 4.81 8.78 18.05
N GLY A 63 6.08 8.79 17.73
CA GLY A 63 6.70 7.84 16.82
C GLY A 63 8.14 7.49 17.23
N ALA A 64 8.91 7.02 16.26
CA ALA A 64 10.28 6.53 16.51
C ALA A 64 11.23 7.61 17.06
N LYS A 65 11.01 8.90 16.76
CA LYS A 65 11.83 10.00 17.30
C LYS A 65 11.68 10.19 18.81
N ASP A 66 10.54 9.76 19.37
CA ASP A 66 10.22 9.94 20.80
C ASP A 66 10.81 8.82 21.68
N CYS A 67 11.37 7.78 21.04
CA CYS A 67 12.12 6.69 21.65
C CYS A 67 13.31 6.27 20.76
N PRO A 68 14.27 7.19 20.50
CA PRO A 68 15.28 7.01 19.47
C PRO A 68 16.12 5.75 19.72
N ASN A 69 16.41 5.01 18.65
CA ASN A 69 17.22 3.79 18.61
C ASN A 69 16.62 2.54 19.31
N THR A 70 15.54 2.67 20.06
CA THR A 70 14.98 1.56 20.86
C THR A 70 14.01 0.67 20.07
N GLY A 71 13.30 1.25 19.10
CA GLY A 71 12.20 0.58 18.39
C GLY A 71 10.92 0.42 19.23
N ILE A 72 10.84 1.05 20.41
CA ILE A 72 9.70 0.90 21.33
C ILE A 72 8.39 1.31 20.68
N ALA A 73 8.33 2.45 19.98
CA ALA A 73 7.10 2.92 19.34
C ALA A 73 6.54 1.89 18.34
N HIS A 74 7.40 1.34 17.48
CA HIS A 74 7.03 0.33 16.49
C HIS A 74 6.66 -1.01 17.16
N TYR A 75 7.45 -1.46 18.12
CA TYR A 75 7.13 -2.71 18.81
C TYR A 75 5.84 -2.59 19.64
N PHE A 76 5.61 -1.42 20.26
CA PHE A 76 4.36 -1.16 20.97
C PHE A 76 3.15 -1.18 20.03
N GLU A 77 3.30 -0.67 18.82
CA GLU A 77 2.27 -0.79 17.77
C GLU A 77 1.82 -2.25 17.58
N HIS A 78 2.77 -3.19 17.44
CA HIS A 78 2.48 -4.63 17.33
C HIS A 78 1.73 -5.17 18.55
N LEU A 79 2.17 -4.78 19.74
CA LEU A 79 1.57 -5.25 20.99
C LEU A 79 0.14 -4.78 21.19
N MET A 80 -0.25 -3.66 20.58
CA MET A 80 -1.62 -3.14 20.62
C MET A 80 -2.64 -4.05 19.92
N PHE A 81 -2.23 -5.06 19.19
CA PHE A 81 -3.10 -6.09 18.61
C PHE A 81 -3.32 -7.29 19.52
N LYS A 82 -2.60 -7.39 20.65
CA LYS A 82 -2.65 -8.56 21.54
C LYS A 82 -3.79 -8.50 22.57
N GLY A 83 -4.57 -7.43 22.55
CA GLY A 83 -5.75 -7.24 23.39
C GLY A 83 -5.49 -6.43 24.66
N THR A 84 -6.45 -6.51 25.59
CA THR A 84 -6.50 -5.72 26.82
C THR A 84 -6.72 -6.63 28.01
N ASP A 85 -6.97 -6.04 29.18
CA ASP A 85 -7.44 -6.78 30.36
C ASP A 85 -8.81 -7.47 30.17
N LYS A 86 -9.58 -7.09 29.10
CA LYS A 86 -10.90 -7.65 28.76
C LYS A 86 -10.91 -8.44 27.44
N ILE A 87 -10.05 -8.08 26.50
CA ILE A 87 -9.97 -8.68 25.16
C ILE A 87 -8.74 -9.58 25.09
N GLY A 88 -8.85 -10.79 24.56
CA GLY A 88 -7.73 -11.70 24.33
C GLY A 88 -7.43 -12.60 25.51
N THR A 89 -8.33 -12.72 26.48
CA THR A 89 -8.18 -13.58 27.67
C THR A 89 -9.48 -14.22 28.10
N VAL A 90 -9.41 -15.44 28.61
CA VAL A 90 -10.54 -16.09 29.29
C VAL A 90 -10.65 -15.67 30.75
N ASN A 91 -9.56 -15.23 31.39
CA ASN A 91 -9.53 -14.78 32.78
C ASN A 91 -8.26 -13.97 33.07
N TYR A 92 -8.37 -12.64 33.02
CA TYR A 92 -7.22 -11.75 33.22
C TYR A 92 -6.64 -11.80 34.63
N GLU A 93 -7.47 -11.94 35.68
CA GLU A 93 -7.00 -12.00 37.09
C GLU A 93 -6.03 -13.17 37.33
N LYS A 94 -6.27 -14.30 36.65
CA LYS A 94 -5.38 -15.46 36.71
C LYS A 94 -4.18 -15.36 35.77
N GLU A 95 -4.31 -14.63 34.66
CA GLU A 95 -3.24 -14.42 33.68
C GLU A 95 -2.21 -13.40 34.17
N LYS A 96 -2.66 -12.30 34.80
CA LYS A 96 -1.86 -11.15 35.18
C LYS A 96 -0.57 -11.49 35.95
N PRO A 97 -0.56 -12.35 37.01
CA PRO A 97 0.68 -12.68 37.75
C PRO A 97 1.80 -13.27 36.89
N TRP A 98 1.42 -14.04 35.83
CA TRP A 98 2.37 -14.60 34.88
C TRP A 98 2.94 -13.53 33.96
N LEU A 99 2.10 -12.60 33.48
CA LEU A 99 2.52 -11.48 32.64
C LEU A 99 3.43 -10.51 33.39
N ASP A 100 3.13 -10.19 34.66
CA ASP A 100 3.97 -9.37 35.52
C ASP A 100 5.35 -10.02 35.71
N SER A 101 5.38 -11.34 35.96
CA SER A 101 6.62 -12.11 36.08
C SER A 101 7.43 -12.11 34.78
N ILE A 102 6.79 -12.27 33.63
CA ILE A 102 7.45 -12.18 32.30
C ILE A 102 8.07 -10.79 32.12
N SER A 103 7.34 -9.71 32.43
CA SER A 103 7.84 -8.34 32.34
C SER A 103 9.10 -8.16 33.17
N HIS A 104 9.11 -8.63 34.45
CA HIS A 104 10.28 -8.58 35.32
C HIS A 104 11.46 -9.37 34.73
N GLN A 105 11.23 -10.56 34.17
CA GLN A 105 12.30 -11.35 33.57
C GLN A 105 12.93 -10.69 32.35
N TYR A 106 12.14 -9.99 31.49
CA TYR A 106 12.68 -9.23 30.37
C TYR A 106 13.53 -8.04 30.85
N ASP A 107 13.14 -7.34 31.90
CA ASP A 107 13.95 -6.26 32.47
C ASP A 107 15.29 -6.81 33.05
N LEU A 108 15.27 -7.99 33.69
CA LEU A 108 16.48 -8.68 34.12
C LEU A 108 17.34 -9.14 32.93
N LEU A 109 16.72 -9.66 31.87
CA LEU A 109 17.42 -10.07 30.65
C LEU A 109 18.17 -8.91 30.01
N ALA A 110 17.51 -7.73 29.95
CA ALA A 110 18.12 -6.52 29.44
C ALA A 110 19.25 -5.96 30.31
N ALA A 111 19.22 -6.25 31.60
CA ALA A 111 20.21 -5.78 32.57
C ALA A 111 21.47 -6.66 32.67
N THR A 112 21.52 -7.85 32.04
CA THR A 112 22.67 -8.75 32.12
C THR A 112 23.30 -9.04 30.76
N SER A 113 24.65 -9.06 30.73
CA SER A 113 25.44 -9.46 29.56
C SER A 113 25.99 -10.88 29.66
N ASP A 114 25.92 -11.51 30.85
CA ASP A 114 26.40 -12.87 31.04
C ASP A 114 25.57 -13.89 30.26
N ALA A 115 26.21 -14.63 29.38
CA ALA A 115 25.53 -15.53 28.43
C ALA A 115 24.80 -16.70 29.13
N ALA A 116 25.38 -17.28 30.19
CA ALA A 116 24.76 -18.39 30.92
C ALA A 116 23.53 -17.91 31.69
N ARG A 117 23.63 -16.74 32.33
CA ARG A 117 22.50 -16.10 33.02
C ARG A 117 21.39 -15.70 32.06
N ARG A 118 21.73 -15.13 30.90
CA ARG A 118 20.76 -14.83 29.84
C ARG A 118 20.01 -16.08 29.39
N GLN A 119 20.70 -17.18 29.16
CA GLN A 119 20.11 -18.47 28.79
C GLN A 119 19.17 -19.01 29.89
N ALA A 120 19.53 -18.89 31.14
CA ALA A 120 18.69 -19.30 32.27
C ALA A 120 17.42 -18.46 32.36
N ILE A 121 17.55 -17.13 32.22
CA ILE A 121 16.40 -16.20 32.19
C ILE A 121 15.48 -16.53 30.99
N GLN A 122 16.03 -16.77 29.80
CA GLN A 122 15.24 -17.13 28.60
C GLN A 122 14.47 -18.45 28.81
N LYS A 123 15.09 -19.45 29.44
CA LYS A 123 14.41 -20.71 29.79
C LYS A 123 13.25 -20.46 30.77
N HIS A 124 13.43 -19.54 31.71
CA HIS A 124 12.38 -19.17 32.67
C HIS A 124 11.24 -18.39 31.99
N ILE A 125 11.56 -17.44 31.08
CA ILE A 125 10.57 -16.73 30.24
C ILE A 125 9.73 -17.73 29.45
N ASN A 126 10.34 -18.76 28.82
CA ASN A 126 9.60 -19.80 28.09
C ASN A 126 8.60 -20.54 29.00
N ALA A 127 8.99 -20.87 30.23
CA ALA A 127 8.09 -21.56 31.17
C ALA A 127 6.92 -20.67 31.64
N LEU A 128 7.20 -19.38 31.91
CA LEU A 128 6.16 -18.39 32.29
C LEU A 128 5.21 -18.11 31.12
N SER A 129 5.77 -17.97 29.91
CA SER A 129 4.96 -17.72 28.67
C SER A 129 4.01 -18.87 28.39
N ALA A 130 4.42 -20.12 28.64
CA ALA A 130 3.53 -21.28 28.51
C ALA A 130 2.35 -21.22 29.51
N ARG A 131 2.59 -20.78 30.75
CA ARG A 131 1.56 -20.61 31.78
C ARG A 131 0.60 -19.45 31.46
N ALA A 132 1.13 -18.33 30.97
CA ALA A 132 0.31 -17.20 30.55
C ALA A 132 -0.59 -17.59 29.34
N ALA A 133 -0.05 -18.37 28.41
CA ALA A 133 -0.78 -18.82 27.22
C ALA A 133 -1.98 -19.71 27.54
N ASP A 134 -2.04 -20.37 28.71
CA ASP A 134 -3.20 -21.15 29.18
C ASP A 134 -4.46 -20.28 29.38
N TYR A 135 -4.34 -18.95 29.38
CA TYR A 135 -5.46 -18.00 29.51
C TYR A 135 -5.68 -17.18 28.24
N ALA A 136 -4.76 -17.21 27.28
CA ALA A 136 -4.79 -16.34 26.12
C ALA A 136 -5.81 -16.81 25.07
N ILE A 137 -6.57 -15.84 24.52
CA ILE A 137 -7.36 -15.97 23.29
C ILE A 137 -6.64 -15.20 22.18
N PRO A 138 -5.84 -15.85 21.34
CA PRO A 138 -5.06 -15.17 20.32
C PRO A 138 -5.98 -14.49 19.27
N ASN A 139 -5.56 -13.28 18.82
CA ASN A 139 -6.19 -12.53 17.73
C ASN A 139 -7.69 -12.19 17.92
N GLU A 140 -8.16 -12.18 19.15
CA GLU A 140 -9.57 -11.88 19.41
C GLU A 140 -9.94 -10.46 18.94
N PHE A 141 -9.07 -9.48 19.15
CA PHE A 141 -9.29 -8.10 18.68
C PHE A 141 -9.57 -8.05 17.18
N GLU A 142 -8.78 -8.75 16.41
CA GLU A 142 -8.90 -8.79 14.95
C GLU A 142 -10.13 -9.57 14.48
N ASN A 143 -10.42 -10.70 15.13
CA ASN A 143 -11.65 -11.44 14.90
C ASN A 143 -12.89 -10.55 15.10
N LEU A 144 -12.89 -9.71 16.15
CA LEU A 144 -13.96 -8.75 16.41
C LEU A 144 -14.04 -7.68 15.32
N ILE A 145 -12.92 -7.09 14.91
CA ILE A 145 -12.91 -6.14 13.78
C ILE A 145 -13.52 -6.77 12.53
N THR A 146 -13.15 -8.00 12.18
CA THR A 146 -13.70 -8.68 11.01
C THR A 146 -15.21 -8.93 11.15
N ARG A 147 -15.67 -9.34 12.33
CA ARG A 147 -17.10 -9.56 12.62
C ARG A 147 -17.91 -8.27 12.57
N PHE A 148 -17.30 -7.15 12.92
CA PHE A 148 -17.91 -5.80 12.83
C PHE A 148 -17.63 -5.10 11.49
N GLY A 149 -17.66 -5.84 10.39
CA GLY A 149 -17.60 -5.27 9.06
C GLY A 149 -16.22 -4.77 8.63
N GLY A 150 -15.17 -5.03 9.42
CA GLY A 150 -13.84 -4.51 9.20
C GLY A 150 -13.06 -5.22 8.09
N THR A 151 -12.32 -4.43 7.32
CA THR A 151 -11.33 -4.87 6.34
C THR A 151 -10.08 -4.01 6.41
N GLY A 152 -8.94 -4.53 5.96
CA GLY A 152 -7.71 -3.76 5.89
C GLY A 152 -7.21 -3.26 7.25
N LEU A 153 -7.46 -4.05 8.32
CA LEU A 153 -6.92 -3.76 9.64
C LEU A 153 -5.40 -3.69 9.57
N ASN A 154 -4.84 -2.54 9.94
CA ASN A 154 -3.41 -2.32 9.94
C ASN A 154 -3.04 -1.21 10.93
N ALA A 155 -1.74 -1.05 11.14
CA ALA A 155 -1.17 0.10 11.82
C ALA A 155 0.17 0.43 11.18
N TYR A 156 0.68 1.62 11.45
CA TYR A 156 2.05 1.97 11.09
C TYR A 156 2.64 2.96 12.09
N THR A 157 3.93 2.88 12.24
CA THR A 157 4.73 3.84 13.00
C THR A 157 5.63 4.62 12.05
N SER A 158 5.56 5.95 12.12
CA SER A 158 6.50 6.85 11.46
C SER A 158 7.51 7.42 12.47
N PHE A 159 8.24 8.45 12.09
CA PHE A 159 9.07 9.19 13.04
C PHE A 159 8.24 10.03 14.00
N ASP A 160 7.11 10.55 13.55
CA ASP A 160 6.33 11.59 14.22
C ASP A 160 4.99 11.08 14.78
N GLU A 161 4.53 9.91 14.34
CA GLU A 161 3.22 9.37 14.68
C GLU A 161 3.16 7.85 14.67
N THR A 162 2.18 7.32 15.39
CA THR A 162 1.71 5.94 15.27
C THR A 162 0.22 5.97 14.96
N VAL A 163 -0.21 5.25 13.91
CA VAL A 163 -1.57 5.27 13.40
C VAL A 163 -2.14 3.85 13.37
N PHE A 164 -3.34 3.68 13.93
CA PHE A 164 -4.09 2.42 13.94
C PHE A 164 -5.36 2.62 13.13
N HIS A 165 -5.56 1.85 12.06
CA HIS A 165 -6.65 2.12 11.14
C HIS A 165 -7.23 0.86 10.50
N ASN A 166 -8.47 0.97 10.04
CA ASN A 166 -9.11 0.04 9.12
C ASN A 166 -10.33 0.67 8.45
N THR A 167 -10.88 -0.01 7.45
CA THR A 167 -12.19 0.29 6.88
C THR A 167 -13.24 -0.65 7.47
N PHE A 168 -14.46 -0.18 7.67
CA PHE A 168 -15.56 -0.99 8.18
C PHE A 168 -16.91 -0.52 7.63
N SER A 169 -17.94 -1.38 7.74
CA SER A 169 -19.29 -1.06 7.29
C SER A 169 -20.01 -0.15 8.31
N PRO A 170 -20.76 0.87 7.86
CA PRO A 170 -21.31 1.96 8.68
C PRO A 170 -22.17 1.51 9.88
N GLN A 171 -22.95 0.44 9.71
CA GLN A 171 -23.83 -0.09 10.77
C GLN A 171 -23.09 -0.57 12.03
N TYR A 172 -21.79 -0.81 11.93
CA TYR A 172 -20.95 -1.24 13.05
C TYR A 172 -20.17 -0.10 13.71
N LEU A 173 -20.49 1.16 13.40
CA LEU A 173 -19.79 2.32 13.99
C LEU A 173 -19.79 2.30 15.54
N PRO A 174 -20.89 1.95 16.24
CA PRO A 174 -20.88 1.89 17.70
C PRO A 174 -19.91 0.83 18.25
N GLN A 175 -19.94 -0.39 17.69
CA GLN A 175 -19.07 -1.50 18.10
C GLN A 175 -17.60 -1.19 17.78
N TRP A 176 -17.34 -0.58 16.62
CA TRP A 176 -16.01 -0.16 16.22
C TRP A 176 -15.44 0.90 17.18
N CYS A 177 -16.22 1.92 17.53
CA CYS A 177 -15.79 2.95 18.48
C CYS A 177 -15.49 2.36 19.86
N GLU A 178 -16.33 1.45 20.35
CA GLU A 178 -16.13 0.78 21.64
C GLU A 178 -14.85 -0.06 21.64
N LEU A 179 -14.66 -0.87 20.59
CA LEU A 179 -13.51 -1.75 20.45
C LEU A 179 -12.19 -0.97 20.31
N TYR A 180 -12.20 0.13 19.51
CA TYR A 180 -11.03 0.97 19.35
C TYR A 180 -10.71 1.79 20.59
N ALA A 181 -11.70 2.29 21.31
CA ALA A 181 -11.45 2.96 22.57
C ALA A 181 -10.87 2.00 23.62
N GLU A 182 -11.43 0.79 23.73
CA GLU A 182 -10.99 -0.22 24.68
C GLU A 182 -9.50 -0.59 24.53
N ARG A 183 -8.99 -0.73 23.28
CA ARG A 183 -7.59 -1.08 23.05
C ARG A 183 -6.59 -0.06 23.61
N PHE A 184 -7.00 1.21 23.82
CA PHE A 184 -6.14 2.28 24.35
C PHE A 184 -6.33 2.52 25.84
N LEU A 185 -7.23 1.81 26.53
CA LEU A 185 -7.45 1.95 27.95
C LEU A 185 -6.46 1.16 28.79
N SER A 186 -6.35 -0.14 28.52
CA SER A 186 -5.54 -1.07 29.32
C SER A 186 -4.86 -2.13 28.44
N PRO A 187 -3.92 -1.75 27.55
CA PRO A 187 -3.23 -2.72 26.71
C PRO A 187 -2.43 -3.72 27.53
N VAL A 188 -2.42 -4.99 27.10
CA VAL A 188 -1.75 -6.09 27.77
C VAL A 188 -0.75 -6.76 26.82
N PHE A 189 0.51 -6.91 27.26
CA PHE A 189 1.59 -7.50 26.47
C PHE A 189 1.53 -9.04 26.48
N ARG A 190 0.46 -9.55 25.93
CA ARG A 190 0.17 -10.97 25.81
C ARG A 190 0.98 -11.58 24.66
N LEU A 191 1.45 -12.82 24.81
CA LEU A 191 2.24 -13.53 23.80
C LEU A 191 3.47 -12.73 23.33
N PHE A 192 4.05 -11.90 24.20
CA PHE A 192 5.13 -10.97 23.91
C PHE A 192 6.32 -11.61 23.20
N GLN A 193 6.75 -12.77 23.68
CA GLN A 193 7.91 -13.49 23.14
C GLN A 193 7.73 -13.87 21.66
N GLY A 194 6.51 -14.29 21.28
CA GLY A 194 6.18 -14.62 19.89
C GLY A 194 6.21 -13.38 19.01
N GLU A 195 5.67 -12.25 19.50
CA GLU A 195 5.68 -11.01 18.73
C GLU A 195 7.10 -10.43 18.56
N LEU A 196 7.98 -10.63 19.53
CA LEU A 196 9.40 -10.26 19.41
C LEU A 196 10.08 -10.99 18.24
N GLU A 197 9.81 -12.30 18.09
CA GLU A 197 10.31 -13.08 16.95
C GLU A 197 9.75 -12.58 15.62
N THR A 198 8.49 -12.14 15.60
CA THR A 198 7.86 -11.55 14.42
C THR A 198 8.55 -10.24 14.01
N VAL A 199 8.85 -9.36 14.97
CA VAL A 199 9.60 -8.11 14.71
C VAL A 199 11.03 -8.40 14.25
N TYR A 200 11.65 -9.46 14.76
CA TYR A 200 12.97 -9.89 14.27
C TYR A 200 12.93 -10.32 12.82
N GLU A 201 11.87 -11.04 12.43
CA GLU A 201 11.70 -11.48 11.05
C GLU A 201 11.45 -10.29 10.11
N GLU A 202 10.68 -9.33 10.56
CA GLU A 202 10.47 -8.08 9.81
C GLU A 202 11.80 -7.33 9.60
N LYS A 203 12.63 -7.23 10.62
CA LYS A 203 13.95 -6.60 10.48
C LYS A 203 14.86 -7.37 9.52
N ASN A 204 14.79 -8.70 9.52
CA ASN A 204 15.52 -9.53 8.57
C ASN A 204 15.04 -9.30 7.13
N MET A 205 13.72 -9.11 6.93
CA MET A 205 13.14 -8.75 5.65
C MET A 205 13.65 -7.39 5.16
N TYR A 206 13.71 -6.37 6.02
CA TYR A 206 14.29 -5.06 5.67
C TYR A 206 15.79 -5.13 5.35
N ALA A 207 16.54 -6.02 6.03
CA ALA A 207 17.95 -6.25 5.73
C ALA A 207 18.17 -6.84 4.32
N ASP A 208 17.19 -7.55 3.77
CA ASP A 208 17.24 -8.08 2.41
C ASP A 208 16.89 -7.05 1.33
N ASN A 209 16.23 -5.93 1.69
CA ASN A 209 15.87 -4.87 0.76
C ASN A 209 17.02 -3.84 0.60
N MET A 210 17.63 -3.83 -0.56
CA MET A 210 18.78 -2.97 -0.88
C MET A 210 18.47 -1.47 -0.78
N LEU A 211 17.27 -1.04 -1.20
CA LEU A 211 16.91 0.38 -1.19
C LEU A 211 16.63 0.88 0.23
N VAL A 212 15.99 0.06 1.06
CA VAL A 212 15.77 0.36 2.47
C VAL A 212 17.12 0.52 3.18
N GLN A 213 18.07 -0.39 2.95
CA GLN A 213 19.41 -0.30 3.56
C GLN A 213 20.19 0.94 3.09
N ALA A 214 20.04 1.33 1.83
CA ALA A 214 20.64 2.57 1.33
C ALA A 214 20.00 3.81 1.96
N ALA A 215 18.68 3.83 2.10
CA ALA A 215 17.94 4.92 2.73
C ALA A 215 18.31 5.06 4.22
N GLU A 216 18.34 3.97 4.99
CA GLU A 216 18.76 3.98 6.40
C GLU A 216 20.20 4.47 6.57
N ALA A 217 21.12 4.06 5.69
CA ALA A 217 22.51 4.53 5.74
C ALA A 217 22.61 6.03 5.43
N ALA A 218 21.85 6.53 4.47
CA ALA A 218 21.77 7.95 4.15
C ALA A 218 21.17 8.76 5.30
N GLN A 219 20.08 8.29 5.88
CA GLN A 219 19.39 8.88 7.01
C GLN A 219 20.31 8.97 8.24
N ARG A 220 20.92 7.85 8.64
CA ARG A 220 21.87 7.79 9.77
C ARG A 220 23.00 8.82 9.63
N TYR A 221 23.50 9.03 8.42
CA TYR A 221 24.56 10.00 8.17
C TYR A 221 24.04 11.44 8.13
N ALA A 222 22.95 11.69 7.41
CA ALA A 222 22.38 13.02 7.22
C ALA A 222 21.81 13.60 8.51
N LEU A 223 21.12 12.77 9.29
CA LEU A 223 20.39 13.17 10.50
C LEU A 223 21.18 12.87 11.79
N ALA A 224 22.49 12.57 11.68
CA ALA A 224 23.33 12.28 12.83
C ALA A 224 23.27 13.39 13.90
N GLY A 225 23.09 13.00 15.17
CA GLY A 225 22.92 13.92 16.30
C GLY A 225 21.46 14.30 16.58
N THR A 226 20.52 13.83 15.77
CA THR A 226 19.08 14.02 16.01
C THR A 226 18.40 12.69 16.36
N SER A 227 17.19 12.77 16.93
CA SER A 227 16.34 11.60 17.19
C SER A 227 15.88 10.88 15.91
N TYR A 228 15.89 11.55 14.77
CA TYR A 228 15.53 10.98 13.45
C TYR A 228 16.66 10.17 12.78
N ALA A 229 17.84 10.08 13.39
CA ALA A 229 18.98 9.37 12.79
C ALA A 229 18.83 7.83 12.81
N TYR A 230 17.90 7.30 13.59
CA TYR A 230 17.76 5.87 13.85
C TYR A 230 16.61 5.25 13.05
N PRO A 231 16.69 3.95 12.67
CA PRO A 231 15.60 3.28 11.99
C PRO A 231 14.37 3.16 12.89
N ILE A 232 13.19 3.23 12.31
CA ILE A 232 11.90 3.16 13.02
C ILE A 232 11.78 1.86 13.81
N ILE A 233 12.16 0.74 13.21
CA ILE A 233 12.13 -0.59 13.86
C ILE A 233 13.16 -0.73 14.99
N GLY A 234 14.05 0.24 15.19
CA GLY A 234 15.10 0.21 16.21
C GLY A 234 16.39 -0.48 15.78
N ALA A 235 17.44 -0.30 16.59
CA ALA A 235 18.71 -1.00 16.42
C ALA A 235 18.61 -2.46 16.87
N THR A 236 19.42 -3.32 16.25
CA THR A 236 19.48 -4.76 16.54
C THR A 236 19.75 -5.05 18.02
N ASP A 237 20.67 -4.31 18.64
CA ASP A 237 21.03 -4.53 20.05
C ASP A 237 19.90 -4.12 21.00
N SER A 238 19.14 -3.07 20.68
CA SER A 238 17.97 -2.64 21.45
C SER A 238 16.84 -3.66 21.34
N LEU A 239 16.57 -4.17 20.13
CA LEU A 239 15.57 -5.22 19.92
C LEU A 239 15.89 -6.52 20.66
N LYS A 240 17.19 -6.88 20.81
CA LYS A 240 17.61 -8.06 21.58
C LYS A 240 17.47 -7.89 23.11
N ASN A 241 17.24 -6.67 23.57
CA ASN A 241 17.16 -6.33 24.99
C ASN A 241 15.90 -5.49 25.29
N PRO A 242 14.70 -5.97 24.95
CA PRO A 242 13.46 -5.21 25.17
C PRO A 242 13.22 -5.05 26.69
N ARG A 243 12.70 -3.87 27.05
CA ARG A 243 12.29 -3.55 28.43
C ARG A 243 10.81 -3.24 28.45
N LEU A 244 10.02 -4.14 29.02
CA LEU A 244 8.57 -4.00 29.04
C LEU A 244 8.14 -2.83 29.93
N SER A 245 8.88 -2.58 30.99
CA SER A 245 8.66 -1.43 31.88
C SER A 245 8.86 -0.09 31.15
N GLU A 246 9.78 0.00 30.19
CA GLU A 246 9.96 1.20 29.36
C GLU A 246 8.85 1.35 28.32
N MET A 247 8.33 0.26 27.77
CA MET A 247 7.20 0.28 26.86
C MET A 247 5.93 0.79 27.54
N MET A 248 5.66 0.34 28.78
CA MET A 248 4.52 0.87 29.56
C MET A 248 4.70 2.33 29.93
N ARG A 249 5.93 2.79 30.26
CA ARG A 249 6.21 4.22 30.47
C ARG A 249 5.97 5.04 29.22
N PHE A 250 6.36 4.52 28.05
CA PHE A 250 6.08 5.18 26.76
C PHE A 250 4.56 5.30 26.53
N PHE A 251 3.79 4.25 26.79
CA PHE A 251 2.33 4.27 26.69
C PHE A 251 1.73 5.35 27.59
N HIS A 252 1.99 5.33 28.88
CA HIS A 252 1.44 6.32 29.82
C HIS A 252 1.84 7.77 29.53
N ARG A 253 2.98 7.97 28.89
CA ARG A 253 3.46 9.30 28.52
C ARG A 253 2.82 9.84 27.24
N TYR A 254 2.61 9.01 26.24
CA TYR A 254 2.23 9.48 24.90
C TYR A 254 0.80 9.13 24.49
N TYR A 255 0.22 8.08 25.04
CA TYR A 255 -1.15 7.63 24.73
C TYR A 255 -2.17 8.27 25.66
N VAL A 256 -2.21 9.60 25.62
CA VAL A 256 -3.13 10.45 26.40
C VAL A 256 -4.01 11.26 25.47
N ALA A 257 -5.24 11.57 25.91
CA ALA A 257 -6.27 12.16 25.06
C ALA A 257 -5.81 13.43 24.33
N GLY A 258 -5.07 14.34 24.97
CA GLY A 258 -4.56 15.56 24.33
C GLY A 258 -3.45 15.35 23.29
N ASN A 259 -2.86 14.13 23.22
CA ASN A 259 -1.86 13.73 22.23
C ASN A 259 -2.41 12.80 21.14
N MET A 260 -3.70 12.49 21.19
CA MET A 260 -4.35 11.53 20.29
C MET A 260 -5.52 12.19 19.55
N GLY A 261 -5.89 11.60 18.42
CA GLY A 261 -7.08 12.00 17.68
C GLY A 261 -7.69 10.88 16.87
N LEU A 262 -8.97 11.03 16.57
CA LEU A 262 -9.77 10.14 15.73
C LEU A 262 -10.03 10.79 14.38
N ILE A 263 -9.79 10.07 13.32
CA ILE A 263 -10.18 10.43 11.96
C ILE A 263 -11.26 9.45 11.51
N LEU A 264 -12.44 9.95 11.17
CA LEU A 264 -13.52 9.17 10.55
C LEU A 264 -13.89 9.80 9.21
N SER A 265 -13.86 9.02 8.14
CA SER A 265 -14.23 9.48 6.81
C SER A 265 -15.04 8.41 6.08
N GLY A 266 -16.19 8.78 5.55
CA GLY A 266 -17.07 7.88 4.80
C GLY A 266 -18.54 8.06 5.13
N ASP A 267 -19.30 6.98 5.01
CA ASP A 267 -20.75 6.95 5.19
C ASP A 267 -21.12 7.05 6.68
N LEU A 268 -21.20 8.28 7.16
CA LEU A 268 -21.42 8.63 8.57
C LEU A 268 -22.73 9.38 8.74
N HIS A 269 -23.47 9.02 9.81
CA HIS A 269 -24.60 9.80 10.33
C HIS A 269 -24.13 10.56 11.58
N THR A 270 -24.04 11.88 11.50
CA THR A 270 -23.39 12.72 12.51
C THR A 270 -24.30 13.11 13.69
N ASP A 271 -25.63 13.00 13.55
CA ASP A 271 -26.59 13.49 14.54
C ASP A 271 -26.45 12.84 15.94
N SER A 272 -26.04 11.59 16.01
CA SER A 272 -25.86 10.83 17.26
C SER A 272 -24.40 10.49 17.58
N ILE A 273 -23.44 10.98 16.78
CA ILE A 273 -22.03 10.55 16.88
C ILE A 273 -21.34 11.11 18.12
N VAL A 274 -21.66 12.34 18.55
CA VAL A 274 -20.99 12.98 19.68
C VAL A 274 -21.23 12.24 20.99
N PRO A 275 -22.48 11.87 21.38
CA PRO A 275 -22.70 11.05 22.56
C PRO A 275 -22.00 9.69 22.51
N LEU A 276 -21.91 9.07 21.35
CA LEU A 276 -21.16 7.82 21.15
C LEU A 276 -19.67 8.02 21.43
N LEU A 277 -19.07 9.05 20.86
CA LEU A 277 -17.65 9.36 21.02
C LEU A 277 -17.30 9.72 22.47
N GLU A 278 -18.16 10.50 23.16
CA GLU A 278 -17.98 10.81 24.58
C GLU A 278 -18.04 9.56 25.47
N ARG A 279 -18.96 8.62 25.18
CA ARG A 279 -19.09 7.37 25.93
C ARG A 279 -17.92 6.42 25.67
N THR A 280 -17.28 6.48 24.50
CA THR A 280 -16.20 5.58 24.10
C THR A 280 -14.83 6.25 24.31
N PHE A 281 -14.40 7.11 23.42
CA PHE A 281 -13.11 7.80 23.47
C PHE A 281 -12.99 8.83 24.59
N GLY A 282 -14.12 9.35 25.11
CA GLY A 282 -14.12 10.19 26.31
C GLY A 282 -13.59 9.51 27.57
N ARG A 283 -13.49 8.15 27.58
CA ARG A 283 -12.90 7.37 28.69
C ARG A 283 -11.38 7.36 28.69
N LEU A 284 -10.72 7.78 27.61
CA LEU A 284 -9.26 7.78 27.50
C LEU A 284 -8.65 8.74 28.55
N SER A 285 -7.48 8.36 29.06
CA SER A 285 -6.75 9.11 30.08
C SER A 285 -6.51 10.56 29.65
N MET A 286 -6.91 11.50 30.48
CA MET A 286 -6.61 12.93 30.28
C MET A 286 -5.10 13.15 30.36
N GLY A 287 -4.60 14.09 29.57
CA GLY A 287 -3.19 14.46 29.55
C GLY A 287 -2.87 15.31 28.34
N GLU A 288 -1.77 16.03 28.42
CA GLU A 288 -1.28 16.88 27.33
C GLU A 288 -0.15 16.19 26.57
N ALA A 289 0.04 16.61 25.32
CA ALA A 289 1.17 16.18 24.51
C ALA A 289 2.50 16.56 25.19
N PRO A 290 3.43 15.60 25.34
CA PRO A 290 4.75 15.91 25.90
C PRO A 290 5.48 16.95 25.02
N GLN A 291 6.08 17.96 25.67
CA GLN A 291 6.95 18.91 24.98
C GLN A 291 8.28 18.21 24.64
N THR A 292 8.57 18.10 23.33
CA THR A 292 9.84 17.57 22.84
C THR A 292 10.63 18.68 22.14
N PRO A 293 11.94 18.81 22.39
CA PRO A 293 12.77 19.78 21.68
C PRO A 293 12.77 19.48 20.18
N LYS A 294 12.64 20.52 19.34
CA LYS A 294 12.77 20.36 17.89
C LYS A 294 14.15 19.88 17.51
N ALA A 295 14.22 18.96 16.57
CA ALA A 295 15.48 18.50 16.04
C ALA A 295 16.18 19.61 15.24
N VAL A 296 17.46 19.82 15.50
CA VAL A 296 18.31 20.75 14.77
C VAL A 296 19.30 19.96 13.94
N LEU A 297 19.23 20.14 12.63
CA LEU A 297 20.13 19.47 11.71
C LEU A 297 21.50 20.18 11.66
N ARG A 298 22.55 19.36 11.50
CA ARG A 298 23.92 19.88 11.33
C ARG A 298 24.10 20.53 9.96
N ASP A 299 25.03 21.44 9.88
CA ASP A 299 25.57 21.99 8.63
C ASP A 299 26.33 20.88 7.85
N PHE A 300 26.07 20.76 6.56
CA PHE A 300 26.78 19.83 5.66
C PHE A 300 27.97 20.47 4.94
N ARG A 301 28.16 21.77 5.07
CA ARG A 301 29.24 22.53 4.40
C ARG A 301 30.60 21.91 4.75
N GLY A 302 31.37 21.57 3.71
CA GLY A 302 32.66 20.88 3.88
C GLY A 302 32.58 19.40 4.32
N SER A 303 31.39 18.82 4.43
CA SER A 303 31.24 17.41 4.78
C SER A 303 31.80 16.48 3.69
N LYS A 304 32.39 15.35 4.11
CA LYS A 304 32.83 14.32 3.16
C LYS A 304 31.63 13.70 2.45
N PRO A 305 31.73 13.42 1.14
CA PRO A 305 30.67 12.73 0.43
C PRO A 305 30.32 11.37 1.05
N LEU A 306 29.04 11.12 1.28
CA LEU A 306 28.54 9.82 1.71
C LEU A 306 28.66 8.80 0.57
N LYS A 307 29.32 7.67 0.81
CA LYS A 307 29.46 6.57 -0.14
C LYS A 307 28.52 5.42 0.23
N LEU A 308 27.45 5.25 -0.55
CA LEU A 308 26.52 4.12 -0.39
C LEU A 308 27.00 2.93 -1.24
N LYS A 309 27.32 1.81 -0.57
CA LYS A 309 27.72 0.56 -1.24
C LYS A 309 26.49 -0.21 -1.69
N LEU A 310 26.33 -0.42 -2.99
CA LEU A 310 25.25 -1.20 -3.58
C LEU A 310 25.82 -2.25 -4.52
N PRO A 311 25.27 -3.49 -4.56
CA PRO A 311 25.79 -4.60 -5.38
C PRO A 311 25.36 -4.50 -6.86
N ILE A 312 25.24 -3.30 -7.39
CA ILE A 312 24.89 -3.02 -8.78
C ILE A 312 26.15 -2.58 -9.52
N PRO A 313 26.80 -3.44 -10.31
CA PRO A 313 28.01 -3.08 -11.04
C PRO A 313 27.67 -2.08 -12.17
N VAL A 314 28.67 -1.31 -12.60
CA VAL A 314 28.61 -0.38 -13.75
C VAL A 314 27.74 0.86 -13.54
N VAL A 315 26.65 0.79 -12.78
CA VAL A 315 25.80 1.95 -12.50
C VAL A 315 26.55 2.93 -11.60
N LYS A 316 26.69 4.15 -12.08
CA LYS A 316 27.21 5.32 -11.32
C LYS A 316 25.99 6.19 -10.99
N ALA A 317 25.85 6.61 -9.74
CA ALA A 317 24.83 7.57 -9.34
C ALA A 317 25.44 8.58 -8.37
N GLU A 318 24.94 9.81 -8.40
CA GLU A 318 25.30 10.86 -7.48
C GLU A 318 24.06 11.71 -7.18
N GLY A 319 23.95 12.19 -5.96
CA GLY A 319 22.85 13.05 -5.53
C GLY A 319 23.34 14.11 -4.55
N TYR A 320 22.49 15.11 -4.37
CA TYR A 320 22.70 16.25 -3.48
C TYR A 320 21.46 16.40 -2.62
N ALA A 321 21.63 16.49 -1.31
CA ALA A 321 20.54 16.70 -0.36
C ALA A 321 20.74 18.02 0.39
N PHE A 322 19.65 18.73 0.65
CA PHE A 322 19.58 20.06 1.24
C PHE A 322 18.44 20.12 2.27
N LEU A 323 18.43 21.17 3.08
CA LEU A 323 17.30 21.51 3.93
C LEU A 323 16.21 22.20 3.11
N ALA A 324 14.96 21.75 3.27
CA ALA A 324 13.78 22.38 2.71
C ALA A 324 13.26 23.50 3.65
N PRO A 325 12.38 24.40 3.17
CA PRO A 325 11.65 25.29 4.05
C PRO A 325 10.81 24.49 5.06
N GLN A 326 10.56 25.09 6.22
CA GLN A 326 9.64 24.49 7.20
C GLN A 326 8.25 24.40 6.59
N GLU A 327 7.56 23.30 6.83
CA GLU A 327 6.16 23.09 6.43
C GLU A 327 5.28 24.18 7.07
N GLY A 328 4.28 24.68 6.35
CA GLY A 328 3.45 25.83 6.77
C GLY A 328 4.10 27.20 6.63
N SER A 329 5.39 27.30 6.29
CA SER A 329 6.07 28.59 6.08
C SER A 329 5.62 29.27 4.78
N ARG A 330 5.89 30.58 4.67
CA ARG A 330 5.63 31.34 3.44
C ARG A 330 6.35 30.80 2.20
N ASP A 331 7.45 30.09 2.40
CA ASP A 331 8.29 29.57 1.32
C ASP A 331 7.85 28.18 0.83
N GLU A 332 6.93 27.48 1.54
CA GLU A 332 6.48 26.14 1.19
C GLU A 332 5.86 26.10 -0.22
N ALA A 333 4.87 26.95 -0.52
CA ALA A 333 4.19 26.93 -1.81
C ALA A 333 5.12 27.34 -2.98
N PRO A 334 5.93 28.42 -2.90
CA PRO A 334 6.96 28.71 -3.91
C PRO A 334 7.97 27.57 -4.08
N PHE A 335 8.36 26.92 -2.99
CA PHE A 335 9.29 25.80 -3.02
C PHE A 335 8.66 24.57 -3.72
N GLN A 336 7.41 24.26 -3.45
CA GLN A 336 6.68 23.19 -4.13
C GLN A 336 6.58 23.43 -5.64
N VAL A 337 6.29 24.67 -6.05
CA VAL A 337 6.29 25.07 -7.47
C VAL A 337 7.68 24.90 -8.07
N MET A 338 8.73 25.37 -7.39
CA MET A 338 10.13 25.21 -7.82
C MET A 338 10.51 23.73 -8.03
N MET A 339 10.19 22.86 -7.07
CA MET A 339 10.47 21.43 -7.17
C MET A 339 9.74 20.79 -8.35
N THR A 340 8.46 21.14 -8.56
CA THR A 340 7.66 20.66 -9.69
C THR A 340 8.18 21.18 -11.04
N MET A 341 8.77 22.37 -11.08
CA MET A 341 9.47 22.88 -12.27
C MET A 341 10.77 22.13 -12.57
N LEU A 342 11.41 21.53 -11.56
CA LEU A 342 12.60 20.69 -11.76
C LEU A 342 12.25 19.30 -12.26
N SER A 343 11.28 18.63 -11.60
CA SER A 343 10.88 17.28 -11.95
C SER A 343 9.40 17.09 -11.62
N ASN A 344 8.65 16.47 -12.53
CA ASN A 344 7.22 16.23 -12.34
C ASN A 344 6.73 14.98 -13.10
N PRO A 345 5.57 14.40 -12.71
CA PRO A 345 5.03 13.20 -13.35
C PRO A 345 4.73 13.34 -14.85
N SER A 346 4.58 14.57 -15.38
CA SER A 346 4.39 14.82 -16.81
C SER A 346 5.72 14.83 -17.60
N HIS A 347 6.85 14.62 -16.93
CA HIS A 347 8.21 14.66 -17.52
C HIS A 347 8.54 15.93 -18.29
N THR A 348 8.03 17.08 -17.82
CA THR A 348 8.25 18.40 -18.45
C THR A 348 9.24 19.28 -17.69
N GLY A 349 9.68 18.84 -16.51
CA GLY A 349 10.61 19.56 -15.66
C GLY A 349 12.01 19.75 -16.30
N LEU A 350 12.79 20.63 -15.73
CA LEU A 350 14.11 20.96 -16.26
C LEU A 350 15.10 19.79 -16.15
N LEU A 351 15.03 18.99 -15.08
CA LEU A 351 15.82 17.76 -14.95
C LEU A 351 15.27 16.66 -15.85
N ASP A 352 13.95 16.53 -15.95
CA ASP A 352 13.28 15.57 -16.85
C ASP A 352 13.68 15.83 -18.31
N SER A 353 13.93 17.10 -18.67
CA SER A 353 14.39 17.47 -20.01
C SER A 353 15.77 16.89 -20.36
N LEU A 354 16.62 16.62 -19.38
CA LEU A 354 17.94 16.02 -19.58
C LEU A 354 17.84 14.53 -19.91
N ASP A 355 16.92 13.83 -19.23
CA ASP A 355 16.59 12.44 -19.52
C ASP A 355 15.89 12.34 -20.89
N ASN A 356 14.84 13.13 -21.09
CA ASN A 356 14.13 13.19 -22.38
C ASN A 356 15.05 13.48 -23.56
N ALA A 357 16.09 14.29 -23.39
CA ALA A 357 17.09 14.56 -24.40
C ALA A 357 18.21 13.48 -24.49
N GLY A 358 18.16 12.42 -23.66
CA GLY A 358 19.20 11.40 -23.60
C GLY A 358 20.57 11.90 -23.12
N LYS A 359 20.62 13.06 -22.45
CA LYS A 359 21.86 13.63 -21.93
C LYS A 359 22.33 12.95 -20.64
N VAL A 360 21.40 12.41 -19.88
CA VAL A 360 21.58 11.53 -18.73
C VAL A 360 20.69 10.31 -18.89
N MET A 361 20.93 9.26 -18.15
CA MET A 361 20.05 8.09 -18.11
C MET A 361 18.81 8.36 -17.26
N ALA A 362 18.98 9.02 -16.12
CA ALA A 362 17.91 9.50 -15.27
C ALA A 362 18.36 10.74 -14.49
N ALA A 363 17.45 11.67 -14.25
CA ALA A 363 17.61 12.75 -13.29
C ALA A 363 16.26 13.04 -12.63
N MET A 364 16.24 13.22 -11.33
CA MET A 364 15.03 13.47 -10.55
C MET A 364 15.30 14.40 -9.38
N ALA A 365 14.27 15.08 -8.91
CA ALA A 365 14.26 15.83 -7.65
C ALA A 365 13.06 15.42 -6.81
N GLY A 366 13.21 15.52 -5.49
CA GLY A 366 12.13 15.21 -4.54
C GLY A 366 12.36 15.88 -3.20
N SER A 367 11.30 15.97 -2.40
CA SER A 367 11.33 16.50 -1.04
C SER A 367 10.60 15.56 -0.10
N TYR A 368 10.98 15.60 1.17
CA TYR A 368 10.34 14.86 2.25
C TYR A 368 10.27 15.76 3.49
N TYR A 369 9.12 15.75 4.15
CA TYR A 369 8.89 16.54 5.36
C TYR A 369 8.77 15.64 6.58
N PHE A 370 9.47 16.01 7.62
CA PHE A 370 9.28 15.57 9.00
C PHE A 370 8.57 16.70 9.75
N LYS A 371 8.01 16.43 10.89
CA LYS A 371 7.34 17.45 11.71
C LYS A 371 8.28 18.62 12.05
N ASP A 372 9.55 18.35 12.35
CA ASP A 372 10.51 19.34 12.83
C ASP A 372 11.24 20.07 11.69
N PHE A 373 11.41 19.45 10.52
CA PHE A 373 12.15 20.00 9.38
C PHE A 373 11.77 19.32 8.06
N GLY A 374 12.10 19.96 6.96
CA GLY A 374 12.03 19.37 5.63
C GLY A 374 13.41 19.10 5.03
N ALA A 375 13.50 18.10 4.19
CA ALA A 375 14.67 17.78 3.39
C ALA A 375 14.28 17.64 1.92
N PHE A 376 15.17 18.03 1.02
CA PHE A 376 14.97 17.83 -0.42
C PHE A 376 16.28 17.52 -1.10
N GLY A 377 16.20 17.09 -2.34
CA GLY A 377 17.41 16.83 -3.09
C GLY A 377 17.14 16.56 -4.56
N PHE A 378 18.22 16.42 -5.29
CA PHE A 378 18.20 15.90 -6.64
C PHE A 378 19.27 14.83 -6.83
N GLY A 379 19.02 13.91 -7.73
CA GLY A 379 19.96 12.85 -8.05
C GLY A 379 19.96 12.55 -9.54
N PHE A 380 21.05 11.95 -10.02
CA PHE A 380 21.18 11.58 -11.42
C PHE A 380 21.99 10.30 -11.62
N VAL A 381 21.70 9.63 -12.72
CA VAL A 381 22.45 8.49 -13.26
C VAL A 381 23.00 8.92 -14.62
N PRO A 382 24.34 8.97 -14.82
CA PRO A 382 24.92 9.26 -16.13
C PRO A 382 24.58 8.16 -17.13
N ASN A 383 24.64 8.46 -18.41
CA ASN A 383 24.44 7.46 -19.47
C ASN A 383 25.39 6.26 -19.29
N LEU A 384 24.84 5.06 -19.36
CA LEU A 384 25.59 3.82 -19.25
C LEU A 384 26.08 3.33 -20.63
N PRO A 385 27.24 2.64 -20.69
CA PRO A 385 28.15 2.28 -19.59
C PRO A 385 29.23 3.32 -19.26
N PHE A 386 29.49 4.30 -20.13
CA PHE A 386 30.67 5.18 -20.06
C PHE A 386 30.37 6.66 -19.71
N GLY A 387 29.15 6.97 -19.31
CA GLY A 387 28.75 8.36 -19.00
C GLY A 387 29.61 9.00 -17.90
N SER A 388 29.98 10.27 -18.12
CA SER A 388 30.74 11.06 -17.16
C SER A 388 29.85 11.64 -16.07
N LYS A 389 30.10 11.28 -14.80
CA LYS A 389 29.44 11.90 -13.64
C LYS A 389 29.63 13.42 -13.61
N LYS A 390 30.84 13.90 -13.89
CA LYS A 390 31.15 15.35 -13.91
C LYS A 390 30.29 16.10 -14.95
N LYS A 391 30.10 15.49 -16.15
CA LYS A 391 29.26 16.10 -17.19
C LYS A 391 27.78 16.09 -16.77
N ALA A 392 27.28 14.98 -16.22
CA ALA A 392 25.89 14.86 -15.77
C ALA A 392 25.59 15.83 -14.62
N SER A 393 26.48 15.92 -13.61
CA SER A 393 26.36 16.86 -12.51
C SER A 393 26.29 18.32 -13.03
N ARG A 394 27.19 18.70 -13.92
CA ARG A 394 27.18 20.05 -14.52
C ARG A 394 25.86 20.35 -15.24
N LEU A 395 25.31 19.40 -15.99
CA LEU A 395 24.02 19.58 -16.67
C LEU A 395 22.86 19.76 -15.69
N CYS A 396 22.84 19.00 -14.58
CA CYS A 396 21.81 19.16 -13.54
C CYS A 396 21.92 20.53 -12.86
N TRP A 397 23.14 20.98 -12.52
CA TRP A 397 23.34 22.30 -11.94
C TRP A 397 22.97 23.43 -12.92
N GLN A 398 23.26 23.30 -14.20
CA GLN A 398 22.78 24.24 -15.22
C GLN A 398 21.28 24.32 -15.31
N ALA A 399 20.56 23.19 -15.09
CA ALA A 399 19.09 23.19 -15.03
C ALA A 399 18.58 23.94 -13.77
N ILE A 400 19.26 23.78 -12.64
CA ILE A 400 18.95 24.50 -11.38
C ILE A 400 19.26 25.99 -11.52
N ASP A 401 20.39 26.35 -12.15
CA ASP A 401 20.79 27.75 -12.37
C ASP A 401 19.80 28.52 -13.24
N ARG A 402 19.09 27.84 -14.16
CA ARG A 402 17.98 28.45 -14.89
C ARG A 402 16.85 28.93 -13.97
N LEU A 403 16.54 28.21 -12.90
CA LEU A 403 15.58 28.66 -11.88
C LEU A 403 16.13 29.83 -11.06
N ARG A 404 17.41 29.76 -10.63
CA ARG A 404 18.09 30.82 -9.88
C ARG A 404 18.17 32.14 -10.64
N THR A 405 18.22 32.05 -11.96
CA THR A 405 18.38 33.24 -12.86
C THR A 405 17.06 33.65 -13.53
N GLY A 406 15.94 32.97 -13.21
CA GLY A 406 14.65 33.30 -13.80
C GLY A 406 14.48 32.91 -15.26
N GLN A 407 15.28 31.96 -15.78
CA GLN A 407 15.24 31.55 -17.19
C GLN A 407 14.10 30.51 -17.41
N PHE A 408 12.88 30.90 -17.12
CA PHE A 408 11.65 30.17 -17.40
C PHE A 408 10.53 31.17 -17.74
N THR A 409 9.51 30.72 -18.44
CA THR A 409 8.41 31.59 -18.87
C THR A 409 7.22 31.55 -17.91
N ASP A 410 6.39 32.61 -17.90
CA ASP A 410 5.15 32.62 -17.14
C ASP A 410 4.19 31.49 -17.59
N ALA A 411 4.17 31.14 -18.87
CA ALA A 411 3.42 30.00 -19.37
C ALA A 411 3.85 28.67 -18.72
N GLN A 412 5.14 28.46 -18.48
CA GLN A 412 5.66 27.30 -17.75
C GLN A 412 5.24 27.33 -16.28
N LEU A 413 5.34 28.50 -15.64
CA LEU A 413 4.89 28.69 -14.26
C LEU A 413 3.39 28.37 -14.12
N GLN A 414 2.54 28.94 -14.98
CA GLN A 414 1.07 28.67 -14.96
C GLN A 414 0.74 27.19 -15.24
N ALA A 415 1.45 26.55 -16.15
CA ALA A 415 1.27 25.12 -16.43
C ALA A 415 1.59 24.23 -15.22
N VAL A 416 2.65 24.55 -14.48
CA VAL A 416 3.03 23.86 -13.23
C VAL A 416 1.97 24.06 -12.15
N LYS A 417 1.49 25.29 -11.97
CA LYS A 417 0.40 25.61 -11.00
C LYS A 417 -0.86 24.80 -11.30
N ARG A 418 -1.30 24.74 -12.57
CA ARG A 418 -2.45 23.91 -12.99
C ARG A 418 -2.21 22.42 -12.71
N SER A 419 -1.01 21.93 -12.94
CA SER A 419 -0.65 20.55 -12.64
C SER A 419 -0.74 20.24 -11.13
N LEU A 420 -0.24 21.14 -10.27
CA LEU A 420 -0.34 21.02 -8.81
C LEU A 420 -1.78 21.09 -8.32
N GLN A 421 -2.58 22.03 -8.88
CA GLN A 421 -4.01 22.14 -8.58
C GLN A 421 -4.74 20.83 -8.90
N ARG A 422 -4.53 20.28 -10.11
CA ARG A 422 -5.14 19.00 -10.50
C ARG A 422 -4.73 17.86 -9.55
N GLN A 423 -3.43 17.74 -9.23
CA GLN A 423 -2.94 16.72 -8.31
C GLN A 423 -3.59 16.82 -6.93
N LYS A 424 -3.75 18.04 -6.42
CA LYS A 424 -4.43 18.27 -5.12
C LYS A 424 -5.89 17.84 -5.17
N LEU A 425 -6.64 18.22 -6.21
CA LEU A 425 -8.03 17.82 -6.38
C LEU A 425 -8.16 16.28 -6.45
N LEU A 426 -7.36 15.63 -7.29
CA LEU A 426 -7.34 14.17 -7.40
C LEU A 426 -7.01 13.47 -6.07
N SER A 427 -6.11 14.05 -5.27
CA SER A 427 -5.74 13.46 -3.97
C SER A 427 -6.87 13.49 -2.95
N LEU A 428 -7.87 14.36 -3.13
CA LEU A 428 -9.01 14.51 -2.23
C LEU A 428 -10.28 13.78 -2.70
N GLU A 429 -10.28 13.16 -3.88
CA GLU A 429 -11.47 12.47 -4.42
C GLU A 429 -11.85 11.21 -3.65
N THR A 430 -10.91 10.56 -3.00
CA THR A 430 -11.18 9.29 -2.31
C THR A 430 -11.23 9.46 -0.80
N ILE A 431 -12.03 8.64 -0.13
CA ILE A 431 -12.06 8.53 1.34
C ILE A 431 -10.64 8.33 1.89
N SER A 432 -9.86 7.42 1.29
CA SER A 432 -8.47 7.16 1.71
C SER A 432 -7.56 8.38 1.52
N GLY A 433 -7.71 9.11 0.41
CA GLY A 433 -6.90 10.32 0.14
C GLY A 433 -7.19 11.45 1.14
N ARG A 434 -8.49 11.70 1.43
CA ARG A 434 -8.89 12.67 2.46
C ARG A 434 -8.42 12.24 3.85
N SER A 435 -8.59 10.95 4.19
CA SER A 435 -8.12 10.43 5.47
C SER A 435 -6.62 10.60 5.65
N SER A 436 -5.83 10.30 4.61
CA SER A 436 -4.38 10.51 4.65
C SER A 436 -4.00 11.99 4.83
N ALA A 437 -4.72 12.90 4.16
CA ALA A 437 -4.51 14.34 4.32
C ALA A 437 -4.89 14.82 5.73
N MET A 438 -5.97 14.30 6.31
CA MET A 438 -6.38 14.59 7.68
C MET A 438 -5.38 14.07 8.72
N ILE A 439 -4.90 12.83 8.55
CA ILE A 439 -3.88 12.23 9.43
C ILE A 439 -2.62 13.09 9.42
N ASN A 440 -2.10 13.43 8.24
CA ASN A 440 -0.89 14.25 8.11
C ASN A 440 -1.08 15.64 8.74
N ALA A 441 -2.19 16.30 8.46
CA ALA A 441 -2.48 17.62 9.02
C ALA A 441 -2.59 17.57 10.55
N PHE A 442 -3.31 16.58 11.10
CA PHE A 442 -3.44 16.39 12.54
C PHE A 442 -2.08 16.13 13.20
N SER A 443 -1.26 15.24 12.65
CA SER A 443 0.06 14.86 13.19
C SER A 443 1.03 16.03 13.21
N HIS A 444 1.02 16.86 12.16
CA HIS A 444 1.90 18.01 12.02
C HIS A 444 1.34 19.30 12.66
N GLY A 445 0.08 19.28 13.11
CA GLY A 445 -0.54 20.40 13.82
C GLY A 445 -1.16 21.45 12.90
N PHE A 446 -1.55 21.09 11.68
CA PHE A 446 -2.30 21.95 10.75
C PHE A 446 -3.80 21.76 10.88
N SER A 447 -4.55 22.79 10.54
CA SER A 447 -6.00 22.73 10.40
C SER A 447 -6.40 22.20 9.03
N TRP A 448 -7.65 21.73 8.88
CA TRP A 448 -8.17 21.34 7.57
C TRP A 448 -8.24 22.52 6.60
N GLN A 449 -8.46 23.74 7.11
CA GLN A 449 -8.45 24.97 6.30
C GLN A 449 -7.05 25.24 5.72
N ASP A 450 -5.98 24.90 6.44
CA ASP A 450 -4.62 25.00 5.91
C ASP A 450 -4.41 24.04 4.74
N VAL A 451 -4.97 22.83 4.81
CA VAL A 451 -4.93 21.82 3.75
C VAL A 451 -5.66 22.31 2.49
N LEU A 452 -6.87 22.84 2.64
CA LEU A 452 -7.66 23.39 1.53
C LEU A 452 -7.04 24.68 0.97
N GLY A 453 -6.47 25.51 1.82
CA GLY A 453 -5.81 26.77 1.46
C GLY A 453 -4.55 26.62 0.61
N GLN A 454 -3.95 25.41 0.57
CA GLN A 454 -2.71 25.15 -0.19
C GLN A 454 -2.84 25.48 -1.68
N ALA A 455 -3.97 25.17 -2.30
CA ALA A 455 -4.22 25.50 -3.71
C ALA A 455 -4.17 27.01 -3.97
N LYS A 456 -4.76 27.81 -3.07
CA LYS A 456 -4.72 29.27 -3.16
C LYS A 456 -3.30 29.80 -2.99
N ARG A 457 -2.52 29.27 -2.04
CA ARG A 457 -1.09 29.63 -1.84
C ARG A 457 -0.27 29.31 -3.08
N VAL A 458 -0.44 28.13 -3.68
CA VAL A 458 0.23 27.76 -4.93
C VAL A 458 -0.12 28.71 -6.08
N ASN A 459 -1.40 29.09 -6.22
CA ASN A 459 -1.84 29.99 -7.28
C ASN A 459 -1.28 31.42 -7.13
N SER A 460 -0.99 31.89 -5.92
CA SER A 460 -0.40 33.21 -5.66
C SER A 460 1.11 33.30 -5.91
N VAL A 461 1.80 32.20 -6.10
CA VAL A 461 3.25 32.18 -6.33
C VAL A 461 3.63 32.97 -7.57
N THR A 462 4.59 33.87 -7.44
CA THR A 462 5.10 34.71 -8.52
C THR A 462 6.38 34.13 -9.15
N HIS A 463 6.80 34.68 -10.27
CA HIS A 463 8.10 34.36 -10.90
C HIS A 463 9.26 34.64 -9.94
N ASP A 464 9.24 35.80 -9.29
CA ASP A 464 10.27 36.23 -8.35
C ASP A 464 10.33 35.35 -7.10
N ASP A 465 9.20 34.84 -6.63
CA ASP A 465 9.16 33.89 -5.52
C ASP A 465 9.92 32.59 -5.86
N VAL A 466 9.74 32.05 -7.07
CA VAL A 466 10.46 30.85 -7.53
C VAL A 466 11.97 31.14 -7.60
N VAL A 467 12.37 32.29 -8.15
CA VAL A 467 13.78 32.70 -8.21
C VAL A 467 14.38 32.85 -6.81
N ARG A 468 13.65 33.49 -5.92
CA ARG A 468 14.08 33.71 -4.53
C ARG A 468 14.29 32.37 -3.81
N VAL A 469 13.32 31.47 -3.84
CA VAL A 469 13.46 30.17 -3.16
C VAL A 469 14.55 29.31 -3.81
N ALA A 470 14.72 29.36 -5.13
CA ALA A 470 15.78 28.63 -5.82
C ALA A 470 17.18 29.12 -5.38
N ARG A 471 17.35 30.42 -5.17
CA ARG A 471 18.61 30.99 -4.64
C ARG A 471 18.85 30.66 -3.18
N THR A 472 17.79 30.67 -2.37
CA THR A 472 17.86 30.45 -0.92
C THR A 472 18.19 28.99 -0.59
N TYR A 473 17.51 28.03 -1.21
CA TYR A 473 17.55 26.64 -0.81
C TYR A 473 18.56 25.78 -1.58
N PHE A 474 18.88 26.09 -2.84
CA PHE A 474 20.04 25.50 -3.52
C PHE A 474 21.29 26.29 -3.19
N ASN A 475 21.82 26.11 -2.01
CA ASN A 475 23.04 26.82 -1.51
C ASN A 475 24.25 25.86 -1.45
N ASP A 476 25.34 26.32 -0.81
CA ASP A 476 26.57 25.52 -0.68
C ASP A 476 26.53 24.51 0.45
N ASP A 477 25.48 24.55 1.28
CA ASP A 477 25.24 23.61 2.39
C ASP A 477 24.49 22.37 1.88
N SER A 478 25.22 21.45 1.25
CA SER A 478 24.64 20.24 0.68
C SER A 478 25.40 18.98 1.07
N LEU A 479 24.65 17.91 1.34
CA LEU A 479 25.20 16.58 1.49
C LEU A 479 25.33 15.91 0.12
N VAL A 480 26.56 15.58 -0.28
CA VAL A 480 26.81 14.83 -1.52
C VAL A 480 26.74 13.34 -1.25
N VAL A 481 25.86 12.62 -1.96
CA VAL A 481 25.71 11.17 -1.86
C VAL A 481 26.20 10.50 -3.13
N LYS A 482 27.09 9.51 -3.00
CA LYS A 482 27.70 8.80 -4.16
C LYS A 482 27.47 7.30 -4.02
N LYS A 483 26.91 6.70 -5.06
CA LYS A 483 26.85 5.24 -5.15
C LYS A 483 28.25 4.67 -5.43
N ALA A 484 28.68 3.73 -4.60
CA ALA A 484 29.85 2.88 -4.77
C ALA A 484 29.43 1.44 -5.07
N PHE A 485 30.26 0.70 -5.82
CA PHE A 485 30.05 -0.75 -5.96
C PHE A 485 30.54 -1.47 -4.71
N GLY A 486 29.75 -2.40 -4.21
CA GLY A 486 30.11 -3.23 -3.05
C GLY A 486 28.87 -3.84 -2.41
N ARG A 487 29.10 -4.78 -1.51
CA ARG A 487 28.04 -5.36 -0.67
C ARG A 487 27.81 -4.44 0.52
N TYR A 488 26.56 -4.27 0.93
CA TYR A 488 26.21 -3.66 2.22
C TYR A 488 26.16 -4.77 3.29
N HIS A 489 26.37 -4.38 4.54
CA HIS A 489 26.28 -5.32 5.66
C HIS A 489 24.80 -5.68 5.90
N LYS A 490 24.52 -6.98 5.92
CA LYS A 490 23.20 -7.52 6.28
C LYS A 490 23.28 -8.07 7.69
N GLU A 491 22.66 -7.39 8.63
CA GLU A 491 22.49 -7.92 9.98
C GLU A 491 21.51 -9.11 9.96
N LYS A 492 21.70 -10.05 10.86
CA LYS A 492 20.71 -11.11 11.14
C LYS A 492 20.30 -10.98 12.60
N VAL A 493 19.01 -10.91 12.85
CA VAL A 493 18.44 -10.94 14.18
C VAL A 493 17.79 -12.30 14.41
N ALA A 494 18.13 -12.92 15.55
CA ALA A 494 17.55 -14.16 16.02
C ALA A 494 17.59 -14.19 17.54
N GLN A 495 16.65 -14.90 18.14
CA GLN A 495 16.61 -15.12 19.59
C GLN A 495 16.96 -16.57 19.93
N PRO A 496 18.20 -16.85 20.38
CA PRO A 496 18.58 -18.19 20.81
C PRO A 496 17.73 -18.66 21.99
N GLY A 497 17.20 -19.89 21.90
CA GLY A 497 16.44 -20.50 22.99
C GLY A 497 14.96 -20.19 23.07
N TYR A 498 14.41 -19.42 22.11
CA TYR A 498 12.96 -19.23 21.97
C TYR A 498 12.23 -20.56 21.75
N LYS A 499 11.10 -20.73 22.42
CA LYS A 499 10.18 -21.86 22.20
C LYS A 499 8.78 -21.34 21.95
N PRO A 500 8.11 -21.80 20.88
CA PRO A 500 6.71 -21.50 20.63
C PRO A 500 5.82 -21.93 21.78
N VAL A 501 4.75 -21.19 22.02
CA VAL A 501 3.74 -21.53 23.01
C VAL A 501 2.44 -21.96 22.31
N HIS A 502 1.70 -22.88 22.93
CA HIS A 502 0.39 -23.27 22.49
C HIS A 502 -0.66 -22.54 23.34
N ALA A 503 -1.61 -21.87 22.67
CA ALA A 503 -2.76 -21.22 23.32
C ALA A 503 -4.01 -22.10 23.13
N PRO A 504 -4.48 -22.78 24.17
CA PRO A 504 -5.58 -23.76 24.05
C PRO A 504 -6.93 -23.13 23.69
N HIS A 505 -7.12 -21.82 24.01
CA HIS A 505 -8.37 -21.08 23.78
C HIS A 505 -8.44 -20.38 22.42
N ALA A 506 -7.62 -20.80 21.45
CA ALA A 506 -7.67 -20.26 20.09
C ALA A 506 -9.05 -20.45 19.45
N GLY A 507 -9.67 -19.34 19.04
CA GLY A 507 -11.03 -19.33 18.44
C GLY A 507 -12.18 -19.23 19.45
N GLU A 508 -11.89 -19.20 20.75
CA GLU A 508 -12.87 -18.87 21.78
C GLU A 508 -13.13 -17.35 21.85
N GLN A 509 -14.03 -16.95 22.74
CA GLN A 509 -14.40 -15.56 22.95
C GLN A 509 -14.37 -15.20 24.43
N SER A 510 -13.81 -14.03 24.74
CA SER A 510 -13.90 -13.43 26.07
C SER A 510 -15.35 -13.05 26.42
N ALA A 511 -15.60 -12.80 27.69
CA ALA A 511 -16.89 -12.30 28.17
C ALA A 511 -17.23 -10.93 27.52
N TYR A 512 -16.22 -10.08 27.36
CA TYR A 512 -16.36 -8.77 26.73
C TYR A 512 -16.75 -8.88 25.25
N ALA A 513 -16.10 -9.77 24.50
CA ALA A 513 -16.44 -10.01 23.10
C ALA A 513 -17.89 -10.48 22.94
N LYS A 514 -18.36 -11.41 23.78
CA LYS A 514 -19.76 -11.87 23.77
C LYS A 514 -20.74 -10.73 24.08
N GLN A 515 -20.42 -9.87 25.02
CA GLN A 515 -21.23 -8.71 25.37
C GLN A 515 -21.31 -7.70 24.21
N LEU A 516 -20.18 -7.46 23.53
CA LEU A 516 -20.12 -6.53 22.41
C LEU A 516 -20.89 -7.06 21.18
N GLU A 517 -20.80 -8.35 20.90
CA GLU A 517 -21.56 -9.01 19.82
C GLU A 517 -23.08 -9.08 20.09
N ALA A 518 -23.49 -9.08 21.36
CA ALA A 518 -24.90 -9.07 21.71
C ALA A 518 -25.58 -7.69 21.51
N GLN A 519 -24.81 -6.64 21.22
CA GLN A 519 -25.40 -5.33 20.91
C GLN A 519 -26.15 -5.38 19.58
N PRO A 520 -27.34 -4.76 19.49
CA PRO A 520 -28.13 -4.74 18.27
C PRO A 520 -27.38 -4.03 17.15
N VAL A 521 -27.49 -4.56 15.94
CA VAL A 521 -26.92 -3.99 14.71
C VAL A 521 -28.00 -4.00 13.64
N ASP A 522 -28.16 -2.88 12.95
CA ASP A 522 -29.09 -2.81 11.83
C ASP A 522 -28.62 -3.73 10.69
N SER A 523 -29.55 -4.48 10.11
CA SER A 523 -29.26 -5.33 8.96
C SER A 523 -29.22 -4.46 7.70
N VAL A 524 -28.03 -4.25 7.17
CA VAL A 524 -27.81 -3.50 5.92
C VAL A 524 -27.26 -4.47 4.87
N ALA A 525 -27.94 -4.58 3.74
CA ALA A 525 -27.46 -5.40 2.63
C ALA A 525 -26.20 -4.75 1.98
N PRO A 526 -25.18 -5.54 1.61
CA PRO A 526 -24.04 -5.05 0.88
C PRO A 526 -24.45 -4.39 -0.43
N LYS A 527 -23.81 -3.27 -0.76
CA LYS A 527 -24.05 -2.53 -1.99
C LYS A 527 -23.32 -3.21 -3.15
N LEU A 528 -24.03 -3.50 -4.21
CA LEU A 528 -23.50 -4.01 -5.47
C LEU A 528 -23.59 -2.95 -6.55
N VAL A 529 -22.74 -3.07 -7.60
CA VAL A 529 -22.79 -2.16 -8.75
C VAL A 529 -24.00 -2.46 -9.64
N ASP A 530 -24.87 -1.48 -9.79
CA ASP A 530 -25.97 -1.52 -10.77
C ASP A 530 -25.48 -1.09 -12.15
N PHE A 531 -25.25 -2.06 -13.05
CA PHE A 531 -24.73 -1.79 -14.39
C PHE A 531 -25.59 -0.85 -15.22
N LYS A 532 -26.88 -0.71 -14.90
CA LYS A 532 -27.82 0.13 -15.65
C LYS A 532 -27.91 1.56 -15.12
N HIS A 533 -27.79 1.72 -13.80
CA HIS A 533 -27.96 3.01 -13.12
C HIS A 533 -26.66 3.70 -12.76
N ASP A 534 -25.61 2.92 -12.36
CA ASP A 534 -24.34 3.51 -11.95
C ASP A 534 -23.44 3.90 -13.13
N VAL A 535 -23.64 3.30 -14.33
CA VAL A 535 -22.80 3.52 -15.50
C VAL A 535 -23.64 3.70 -16.76
N ALA A 536 -23.45 4.80 -17.46
CA ALA A 536 -24.07 5.03 -18.75
C ALA A 536 -23.31 4.27 -19.85
N GLU A 537 -23.86 3.13 -20.31
CA GLU A 537 -23.30 2.33 -21.39
C GLU A 537 -23.81 2.84 -22.75
N ARG A 538 -22.90 3.09 -23.71
CA ARG A 538 -23.22 3.47 -25.09
C ARG A 538 -22.43 2.60 -26.06
N SER A 539 -23.13 1.98 -27.03
CA SER A 539 -22.52 1.24 -28.14
C SER A 539 -22.36 2.19 -29.33
N LEU A 540 -21.11 2.52 -29.67
CA LEU A 540 -20.83 3.37 -30.83
C LEU A 540 -20.74 2.54 -32.11
N ARG A 541 -20.15 1.34 -32.02
CA ARG A 541 -19.98 0.35 -33.10
C ARG A 541 -19.96 -1.05 -32.51
N PRO A 542 -20.06 -2.15 -33.27
CA PRO A 542 -20.08 -3.52 -32.73
C PRO A 542 -18.93 -3.88 -31.79
N LEU A 543 -17.74 -3.32 -32.01
CA LEU A 543 -16.53 -3.57 -31.21
C LEU A 543 -16.09 -2.35 -30.41
N ILE A 544 -16.93 -1.33 -30.26
CA ILE A 544 -16.59 -0.10 -29.56
C ILE A 544 -17.73 0.27 -28.62
N ARG A 545 -17.43 0.31 -27.32
CA ARG A 545 -18.36 0.73 -26.27
C ARG A 545 -17.76 1.86 -25.46
N LEU A 546 -18.61 2.75 -24.96
CA LEU A 546 -18.26 3.80 -24.03
C LEU A 546 -19.05 3.59 -22.73
N TYR A 547 -18.32 3.61 -21.62
CA TYR A 547 -18.84 3.51 -20.26
C TYR A 547 -18.58 4.84 -19.56
N GLY A 548 -19.67 5.60 -19.33
CA GLY A 548 -19.60 6.95 -18.79
C GLY A 548 -20.07 7.01 -17.34
N VAL A 549 -19.33 7.71 -16.50
CA VAL A 549 -19.67 7.99 -15.10
C VAL A 549 -19.50 9.48 -14.84
N ARG A 550 -20.46 10.09 -14.16
CA ARG A 550 -20.35 11.49 -13.76
C ARG A 550 -19.33 11.65 -12.63
N ASN A 551 -18.44 12.64 -12.75
CA ASN A 551 -17.60 13.07 -11.63
C ASN A 551 -18.42 13.94 -10.67
N PRO A 552 -18.63 13.53 -9.40
CA PRO A 552 -19.42 14.31 -8.45
C PRO A 552 -18.63 15.40 -7.75
N ASP A 553 -17.27 15.33 -7.75
CA ASP A 553 -16.42 16.09 -6.83
C ASP A 553 -15.77 17.32 -7.47
N ASN A 554 -15.46 17.26 -8.76
CA ASN A 554 -14.71 18.31 -9.45
C ASN A 554 -14.84 18.23 -10.99
N ASP A 555 -14.22 19.17 -11.70
CA ASP A 555 -14.25 19.31 -13.15
C ASP A 555 -13.06 18.58 -13.85
N ILE A 556 -12.52 17.54 -13.27
CA ILE A 556 -11.45 16.74 -13.89
C ILE A 556 -12.06 15.55 -14.62
N PHE A 557 -11.85 15.50 -15.93
CA PHE A 557 -12.19 14.33 -16.72
C PHE A 557 -11.05 13.30 -16.76
N SER A 558 -11.42 12.06 -17.00
CA SER A 558 -10.55 10.96 -17.44
C SER A 558 -11.20 10.26 -18.62
N LEU A 559 -10.47 10.08 -19.72
CA LEU A 559 -10.86 9.27 -20.86
C LEU A 559 -9.79 8.20 -21.06
N GLN A 560 -10.17 6.94 -20.85
CA GLN A 560 -9.32 5.78 -21.03
C GLN A 560 -9.74 5.04 -22.30
N LEU A 561 -8.79 4.75 -23.17
CA LEU A 561 -8.96 3.94 -24.36
C LEU A 561 -8.34 2.57 -24.10
N CYS A 562 -9.14 1.59 -23.71
CA CYS A 562 -8.69 0.23 -23.38
C CYS A 562 -8.78 -0.66 -24.64
N TYR A 563 -7.68 -0.79 -25.37
CA TYR A 563 -7.56 -1.72 -26.49
C TYR A 563 -7.32 -3.13 -25.96
N ARG A 564 -8.22 -4.06 -26.27
CA ARG A 564 -8.23 -5.43 -25.75
C ARG A 564 -7.20 -6.32 -26.44
N ARG A 565 -5.93 -5.96 -26.27
CA ARG A 565 -4.73 -6.70 -26.71
C ARG A 565 -3.55 -6.34 -25.84
N GLY A 566 -2.95 -7.31 -25.17
CA GLY A 566 -1.84 -7.11 -24.27
C GLY A 566 -0.66 -8.03 -24.52
N SER A 567 0.30 -8.07 -23.61
CA SER A 567 1.57 -8.79 -23.74
C SER A 567 1.41 -10.31 -23.77
N ALA A 568 0.30 -10.86 -23.27
CA ALA A 568 -0.02 -12.28 -23.42
C ALA A 568 -0.21 -12.70 -24.86
N SER A 569 -0.66 -11.79 -25.75
CA SER A 569 -0.83 -12.04 -27.18
C SER A 569 0.43 -11.72 -28.00
N ASP A 570 1.25 -10.79 -27.54
CA ASP A 570 2.49 -10.37 -28.21
C ASP A 570 3.44 -9.73 -27.17
N HIS A 571 4.50 -10.44 -26.81
CA HIS A 571 5.46 -10.01 -25.78
C HIS A 571 6.21 -8.71 -26.14
N HIS A 572 6.19 -8.24 -27.40
CA HIS A 572 6.75 -6.93 -27.76
C HIS A 572 5.94 -5.77 -27.15
N ILE A 573 4.69 -6.02 -26.75
CA ILE A 573 3.84 -5.04 -26.04
C ILE A 573 4.44 -4.67 -24.66
N GLU A 574 5.27 -5.53 -24.04
CA GLU A 574 5.94 -5.20 -22.77
C GLU A 574 6.79 -3.92 -22.84
N ILE A 575 7.46 -3.68 -23.98
CA ILE A 575 8.28 -2.46 -24.16
C ILE A 575 7.52 -1.32 -24.86
N LEU A 576 6.34 -1.61 -25.41
CA LEU A 576 5.55 -0.65 -26.18
C LEU A 576 5.10 0.54 -25.34
N GLY A 577 4.57 0.30 -24.14
CA GLY A 577 4.11 1.36 -23.23
C GLY A 577 5.24 2.32 -22.85
N ASP A 578 6.39 1.78 -22.47
CA ASP A 578 7.59 2.57 -22.13
C ASP A 578 8.08 3.41 -23.31
N TYR A 579 8.06 2.83 -24.52
CA TYR A 579 8.42 3.53 -25.73
C TYR A 579 7.44 4.67 -26.04
N LEU A 580 6.12 4.40 -26.02
CA LEU A 580 5.07 5.38 -26.34
C LEU A 580 5.08 6.56 -25.36
N ASN A 581 5.37 6.34 -24.09
CA ASN A 581 5.51 7.40 -23.10
C ASN A 581 6.75 8.29 -23.28
N ARG A 582 7.71 7.88 -24.15
CA ARG A 582 8.95 8.61 -24.41
C ARG A 582 8.99 9.31 -25.75
N VAL A 583 8.02 9.05 -26.62
CA VAL A 583 7.96 9.66 -27.94
C VAL A 583 6.83 10.68 -28.06
N GLY A 584 6.93 11.60 -29.00
CA GLY A 584 5.88 12.55 -29.36
C GLY A 584 5.15 12.12 -30.63
N THR A 585 4.78 13.12 -31.40
CA THR A 585 4.20 12.94 -32.74
C THR A 585 5.25 13.30 -33.79
N VAL A 586 4.94 13.03 -35.05
CA VAL A 586 5.82 13.45 -36.16
C VAL A 586 6.05 14.97 -36.17
N SER A 587 5.05 15.76 -35.74
CA SER A 587 5.13 17.24 -35.73
C SER A 587 5.60 17.83 -34.41
N MET A 588 5.52 17.07 -33.31
CA MET A 588 5.86 17.53 -31.95
C MET A 588 6.78 16.53 -31.27
N SER A 589 7.93 16.96 -30.76
CA SER A 589 8.73 16.14 -29.86
C SER A 589 7.96 15.80 -28.57
N ARG A 590 8.39 14.77 -27.83
CA ARG A 590 7.79 14.41 -26.54
C ARG A 590 7.69 15.60 -25.58
N GLN A 591 8.72 16.44 -25.53
CA GLN A 591 8.75 17.63 -24.67
C GLN A 591 7.72 18.68 -25.11
N GLN A 592 7.56 18.90 -26.43
CA GLN A 592 6.54 19.83 -26.96
C GLN A 592 5.13 19.33 -26.70
N LEU A 593 4.86 18.05 -26.96
CA LEU A 593 3.56 17.42 -26.64
C LEU A 593 3.26 17.50 -25.15
N GLY A 594 4.24 17.16 -24.29
CA GLY A 594 4.09 17.25 -22.84
C GLY A 594 3.79 18.66 -22.35
N ARG A 595 4.45 19.67 -22.90
CA ARG A 595 4.20 21.08 -22.57
C ARG A 595 2.81 21.54 -23.06
N ALA A 596 2.41 21.14 -24.26
CA ALA A 596 1.08 21.47 -24.79
C ALA A 596 -0.03 20.88 -23.90
N LEU A 597 0.12 19.61 -23.50
CA LEU A 597 -0.81 18.98 -22.55
C LEU A 597 -0.77 19.68 -21.17
N GLN A 598 0.40 19.98 -20.64
CA GLN A 598 0.54 20.63 -19.32
C GLN A 598 -0.06 22.04 -19.32
N GLN A 599 0.04 22.80 -20.43
CA GLN A 599 -0.62 24.10 -20.57
C GLN A 599 -2.15 23.99 -20.49
N LEU A 600 -2.72 22.88 -20.96
CA LEU A 600 -4.14 22.57 -20.81
C LEU A 600 -4.49 21.98 -19.43
N GLY A 601 -3.51 21.81 -18.54
CA GLY A 601 -3.68 21.06 -17.29
C GLY A 601 -3.94 19.57 -17.52
N ALA A 602 -3.60 19.04 -18.70
CA ALA A 602 -3.85 17.65 -19.09
C ALA A 602 -2.59 16.78 -18.99
N THR A 603 -2.80 15.45 -18.96
CA THR A 603 -1.76 14.41 -19.05
C THR A 603 -2.20 13.33 -20.03
N LEU A 604 -1.23 12.74 -20.72
CA LEU A 604 -1.40 11.58 -21.58
C LEU A 604 -0.42 10.50 -21.12
N ASN A 605 -0.93 9.30 -20.83
CA ASN A 605 -0.16 8.16 -20.39
C ASN A 605 -0.56 6.90 -21.14
N VAL A 606 0.38 5.97 -21.37
CA VAL A 606 0.13 4.66 -21.96
C VAL A 606 0.60 3.60 -21.00
N THR A 607 -0.28 2.67 -20.64
CA THR A 607 0.05 1.49 -19.85
C THR A 607 -0.23 0.22 -20.63
N THR A 608 0.51 -0.83 -20.33
CA THR A 608 0.36 -2.14 -20.96
C THR A 608 0.33 -3.21 -19.89
N ASP A 609 -0.56 -4.17 -20.02
CA ASP A 609 -0.63 -5.36 -19.18
C ASP A 609 -0.73 -6.64 -20.03
N ALA A 610 -1.07 -7.77 -19.41
CA ALA A 610 -1.20 -9.05 -20.12
C ALA A 610 -2.31 -9.01 -21.19
N ASP A 611 -3.41 -8.29 -20.93
CA ASP A 611 -4.64 -8.34 -21.73
C ASP A 611 -4.90 -7.07 -22.52
N ASN A 612 -4.30 -5.92 -22.11
CA ASN A 612 -4.67 -4.61 -22.62
C ASN A 612 -3.47 -3.70 -22.94
N VAL A 613 -3.71 -2.79 -23.87
CA VAL A 613 -2.97 -1.51 -23.99
C VAL A 613 -3.97 -0.40 -23.71
N GLU A 614 -3.70 0.39 -22.67
CA GLU A 614 -4.53 1.51 -22.25
C GLU A 614 -3.87 2.84 -22.54
N VAL A 615 -4.60 3.75 -23.18
CA VAL A 615 -4.19 5.14 -23.43
C VAL A 615 -5.11 6.04 -22.62
N THR A 616 -4.58 6.69 -21.58
CA THR A 616 -5.35 7.54 -20.68
C THR A 616 -5.05 9.01 -20.91
N LEU A 617 -6.09 9.78 -21.23
CA LEU A 617 -6.09 11.25 -21.25
C LEU A 617 -6.86 11.78 -20.06
N MET A 618 -6.24 12.63 -19.24
CA MET A 618 -6.87 13.23 -18.07
C MET A 618 -6.61 14.73 -18.04
N GLY A 619 -7.61 15.54 -17.66
CA GLY A 619 -7.48 16.99 -17.59
C GLY A 619 -8.73 17.68 -17.08
N PHE A 620 -8.82 19.01 -17.17
CA PHE A 620 -10.01 19.76 -16.82
C PHE A 620 -11.06 19.68 -17.94
N ASP A 621 -12.34 19.51 -17.60
CA ASP A 621 -13.46 19.39 -18.58
C ASP A 621 -13.51 20.56 -19.56
N SER A 622 -13.20 21.78 -19.13
CA SER A 622 -13.11 22.96 -19.99
C SER A 622 -12.04 22.84 -21.09
N GLN A 623 -11.08 21.93 -20.93
CA GLN A 623 -10.00 21.68 -21.87
C GLN A 623 -10.15 20.34 -22.62
N PHE A 624 -11.29 19.67 -22.52
CA PHE A 624 -11.53 18.37 -23.15
C PHE A 624 -11.30 18.40 -24.67
N VAL A 625 -11.88 19.36 -25.36
CA VAL A 625 -11.79 19.46 -26.84
C VAL A 625 -10.35 19.70 -27.33
N PRO A 626 -9.59 20.68 -26.81
CA PRO A 626 -8.19 20.82 -27.22
C PRO A 626 -7.31 19.63 -26.82
N ALA A 627 -7.59 18.98 -25.66
CA ALA A 627 -6.83 17.83 -25.20
C ALA A 627 -7.05 16.58 -26.08
N ILE A 628 -8.31 16.31 -26.51
CA ILE A 628 -8.61 15.17 -27.37
C ILE A 628 -8.01 15.34 -28.80
N ARG A 629 -7.84 16.59 -29.27
CA ARG A 629 -7.10 16.85 -30.52
C ARG A 629 -5.63 16.46 -30.42
N LEU A 630 -4.98 16.71 -29.28
CA LEU A 630 -3.61 16.26 -29.03
C LEU A 630 -3.53 14.73 -28.96
N LEU A 631 -4.50 14.09 -28.30
CA LEU A 631 -4.62 12.63 -28.27
C LEU A 631 -4.78 12.08 -29.69
N ARG A 632 -5.67 12.67 -30.52
CA ARG A 632 -5.83 12.28 -31.93
C ARG A 632 -4.51 12.36 -32.69
N SER A 633 -3.79 13.48 -32.58
CA SER A 633 -2.50 13.66 -33.24
C SER A 633 -1.50 12.58 -32.79
N PHE A 634 -1.49 12.21 -31.50
CA PHE A 634 -0.65 11.14 -30.98
C PHE A 634 -1.02 9.77 -31.56
N LEU A 635 -2.31 9.41 -31.62
CA LEU A 635 -2.79 8.14 -32.17
C LEU A 635 -2.51 8.01 -33.69
N ASP A 636 -2.60 9.11 -34.42
CA ASP A 636 -2.44 9.11 -35.90
C ASP A 636 -0.99 9.14 -36.34
N SER A 637 -0.16 9.87 -35.61
CA SER A 637 1.18 10.24 -36.08
C SER A 637 2.26 10.07 -35.02
N THR A 638 2.23 8.97 -34.29
CA THR A 638 3.28 8.63 -33.29
C THR A 638 4.65 8.63 -33.93
N ALA A 639 5.62 9.31 -33.32
CA ALA A 639 6.96 9.45 -33.86
C ALA A 639 7.77 8.15 -33.81
N VAL A 640 8.58 7.93 -34.83
CA VAL A 640 9.58 6.85 -34.89
C VAL A 640 10.93 7.39 -34.36
N ASP A 641 11.38 6.91 -33.19
CA ASP A 641 12.64 7.34 -32.56
C ASP A 641 13.44 6.16 -32.03
N ASN A 642 14.43 5.72 -32.79
CA ASN A 642 15.32 4.65 -32.40
C ASN A 642 16.24 5.02 -31.22
N ALA A 643 16.47 6.31 -30.93
CA ALA A 643 17.23 6.72 -29.75
C ALA A 643 16.45 6.47 -28.46
N LYS A 644 15.16 6.73 -28.48
CA LYS A 644 14.25 6.44 -27.36
C LYS A 644 14.11 4.93 -27.13
N LEU A 645 13.95 4.15 -28.19
CA LEU A 645 13.93 2.69 -28.07
C LEU A 645 15.22 2.15 -27.43
N ARG A 646 16.38 2.69 -27.79
CA ARG A 646 17.65 2.30 -27.14
C ARG A 646 17.67 2.60 -25.63
N VAL A 647 16.97 3.65 -25.16
CA VAL A 647 16.82 3.94 -23.73
C VAL A 647 15.97 2.84 -23.08
N CYS A 648 14.80 2.53 -23.62
CA CYS A 648 13.92 1.45 -23.11
C CYS A 648 14.67 0.11 -23.05
N CYS A 649 15.46 -0.26 -24.09
CA CYS A 649 16.27 -1.48 -24.07
C CYS A 649 17.35 -1.50 -22.97
N LYS A 650 17.90 -0.33 -22.61
CA LYS A 650 18.88 -0.24 -21.50
C LYS A 650 18.20 -0.42 -20.14
N GLU A 651 17.04 0.16 -19.98
CA GLU A 651 16.21 0.01 -18.77
C GLU A 651 15.77 -1.43 -18.61
N LEU A 652 15.19 -2.05 -19.62
CA LEU A 652 14.85 -3.47 -19.63
C LEU A 652 16.04 -4.35 -19.21
N LYS A 653 17.24 -4.02 -19.69
CA LYS A 653 18.46 -4.75 -19.30
C LYS A 653 18.81 -4.56 -17.83
N LEU A 654 18.57 -3.40 -17.26
CA LEU A 654 18.81 -3.14 -15.83
C LEU A 654 17.79 -3.89 -14.99
N ASP A 655 16.53 -3.86 -15.36
CA ASP A 655 15.44 -4.56 -14.68
C ASP A 655 15.68 -6.07 -14.67
N HIS A 656 16.03 -6.66 -15.79
CA HIS A 656 16.40 -8.08 -15.85
C HIS A 656 17.63 -8.43 -15.00
N ARG A 657 18.58 -7.52 -14.83
CA ARG A 657 19.77 -7.73 -13.98
C ARG A 657 19.49 -7.53 -12.48
N SER A 658 18.58 -6.64 -12.13
CA SER A 658 18.21 -6.39 -10.74
C SER A 658 17.18 -7.39 -10.22
N PHE A 659 16.33 -7.95 -11.09
CA PHE A 659 15.24 -8.84 -10.75
C PHE A 659 15.66 -10.01 -9.84
N LEU A 660 16.70 -10.74 -10.21
CA LEU A 660 17.21 -11.89 -9.43
C LEU A 660 18.04 -11.51 -8.18
N LYS A 661 18.06 -10.26 -7.79
CA LYS A 661 18.71 -9.82 -6.52
C LYS A 661 17.75 -9.69 -5.37
N GLU A 662 16.45 -9.64 -5.67
CA GLU A 662 15.38 -9.58 -4.70
C GLU A 662 14.75 -10.96 -4.52
N ASN A 663 14.73 -11.45 -3.27
CA ASN A 663 14.22 -12.79 -2.96
C ASN A 663 12.73 -12.96 -3.31
N ALA A 664 11.95 -11.90 -3.14
CA ALA A 664 10.53 -11.87 -3.49
C ALA A 664 10.28 -12.08 -4.99
N ASN A 665 11.07 -11.40 -5.86
CA ASN A 665 10.98 -11.54 -7.31
C ASN A 665 11.35 -12.96 -7.80
N ILE A 666 12.37 -13.56 -7.18
CA ILE A 666 12.75 -14.95 -7.45
C ILE A 666 11.58 -15.87 -7.10
N ALA A 667 10.98 -15.68 -5.92
CA ALA A 667 9.84 -16.48 -5.50
C ALA A 667 8.66 -16.33 -6.47
N ASP A 668 8.33 -15.13 -6.92
CA ASP A 668 7.26 -14.90 -7.91
C ASP A 668 7.52 -15.67 -9.21
N ALA A 669 8.77 -15.68 -9.70
CA ALA A 669 9.13 -16.44 -10.88
C ALA A 669 9.03 -17.96 -10.67
N VAL A 670 9.42 -18.46 -9.49
CA VAL A 670 9.25 -19.88 -9.12
C VAL A 670 7.77 -20.25 -9.04
N TYR A 671 6.94 -19.44 -8.37
CA TYR A 671 5.49 -19.67 -8.33
C TYR A 671 4.86 -19.71 -9.73
N GLN A 672 5.23 -18.78 -10.59
CA GLN A 672 4.76 -18.75 -11.98
C GLN A 672 5.20 -19.99 -12.75
N LYS A 673 6.45 -20.44 -12.57
CA LYS A 673 6.95 -21.69 -13.20
C LYS A 673 6.18 -22.92 -12.71
N VAL A 674 5.93 -23.01 -11.41
CA VAL A 674 5.21 -24.14 -10.83
C VAL A 674 3.74 -24.15 -11.26
N ALA A 675 3.08 -22.96 -11.29
CA ALA A 675 1.68 -22.85 -11.64
C ALA A 675 1.39 -22.97 -13.14
N PHE A 676 2.28 -22.44 -14.01
CA PHE A 676 2.01 -22.29 -15.44
C PHE A 676 3.05 -22.99 -16.36
N GLY A 677 4.06 -23.64 -15.78
CA GLY A 677 5.10 -24.33 -16.54
C GLY A 677 5.87 -23.40 -17.48
N ASP A 678 6.00 -23.78 -18.75
CA ASP A 678 6.70 -22.98 -19.77
C ASP A 678 5.89 -21.76 -20.25
N SER A 679 4.59 -21.71 -19.93
CA SER A 679 3.72 -20.55 -20.17
C SER A 679 3.88 -19.47 -19.10
N SER A 680 4.77 -19.64 -18.12
CA SER A 680 5.08 -18.61 -17.13
C SER A 680 5.40 -17.27 -17.81
N SER A 681 4.81 -16.19 -17.32
CA SER A 681 5.06 -14.83 -17.81
C SER A 681 6.54 -14.43 -17.74
N PHE A 682 7.32 -15.01 -16.82
CA PHE A 682 8.76 -14.78 -16.73
C PHE A 682 9.57 -15.58 -17.77
N LEU A 683 9.02 -16.67 -18.30
CA LEU A 683 9.65 -17.47 -19.36
C LEU A 683 9.22 -17.02 -20.77
N THR A 684 8.07 -16.38 -20.90
CA THR A 684 7.56 -15.87 -22.18
C THR A 684 7.88 -14.41 -22.43
N ARG A 685 8.39 -13.67 -21.43
CA ARG A 685 8.71 -12.25 -21.52
C ARG A 685 9.74 -11.89 -22.57
N LEU A 686 9.72 -10.63 -23.01
CA LEU A 686 10.66 -10.07 -23.96
C LEU A 686 12.10 -10.11 -23.43
N THR A 687 13.01 -10.77 -24.16
CA THR A 687 14.42 -10.78 -23.79
C THR A 687 15.14 -9.50 -24.23
N VAL A 688 16.22 -9.14 -23.54
CA VAL A 688 17.10 -8.03 -23.93
C VAL A 688 17.69 -8.22 -25.34
N LYS A 689 17.90 -9.47 -25.78
CA LYS A 689 18.42 -9.79 -27.12
C LYS A 689 17.38 -9.49 -28.20
N GLU A 690 16.14 -9.87 -27.98
CA GLU A 690 15.00 -9.58 -28.87
C GLU A 690 14.73 -8.06 -28.92
N ALA A 691 14.60 -7.42 -27.75
CA ALA A 691 14.36 -5.97 -27.66
C ALA A 691 15.38 -5.14 -28.48
N ARG A 692 16.63 -5.56 -28.53
CA ARG A 692 17.68 -4.88 -29.32
C ARG A 692 17.57 -5.07 -30.82
N ARG A 693 16.79 -6.04 -31.29
CA ARG A 693 16.55 -6.30 -32.70
C ARG A 693 15.34 -5.56 -33.25
N ILE A 694 14.45 -5.15 -32.36
CA ILE A 694 13.26 -4.37 -32.68
C ILE A 694 13.70 -3.00 -33.21
N LYS A 695 13.03 -2.51 -34.26
CA LYS A 695 13.15 -1.13 -34.74
C LYS A 695 12.00 -0.29 -34.14
N ALA A 696 12.20 1.00 -33.98
CA ALA A 696 11.16 1.89 -33.52
C ALA A 696 9.94 1.94 -34.49
N SER A 697 10.17 1.71 -35.77
CA SER A 697 9.11 1.55 -36.78
C SER A 697 8.19 0.36 -36.47
N ASP A 698 8.78 -0.75 -35.99
CA ASP A 698 8.02 -1.97 -35.73
C ASP A 698 7.10 -1.76 -34.50
N LEU A 699 7.55 -1.02 -33.49
CA LEU A 699 6.72 -0.64 -32.32
C LEU A 699 5.58 0.33 -32.72
N VAL A 700 5.84 1.29 -33.61
CA VAL A 700 4.79 2.18 -34.10
C VAL A 700 3.78 1.40 -34.93
N GLU A 701 4.20 0.44 -35.75
CA GLU A 701 3.27 -0.42 -36.47
C GLU A 701 2.50 -1.36 -35.52
N LEU A 702 3.17 -1.94 -34.52
CA LEU A 702 2.50 -2.71 -33.47
C LEU A 702 1.42 -1.87 -32.76
N PHE A 703 1.70 -0.59 -32.47
CA PHE A 703 0.69 0.30 -31.90
C PHE A 703 -0.50 0.54 -32.83
N ARG A 704 -0.28 0.65 -34.14
CA ARG A 704 -1.36 0.72 -35.13
C ARG A 704 -2.18 -0.59 -35.17
N GLU A 705 -1.52 -1.74 -35.05
CA GLU A 705 -2.19 -3.04 -34.95
C GLU A 705 -3.02 -3.16 -33.64
N VAL A 706 -2.50 -2.64 -32.50
CA VAL A 706 -3.24 -2.56 -31.24
C VAL A 706 -4.51 -1.70 -31.40
N GLN A 707 -4.43 -0.57 -32.10
CA GLN A 707 -5.59 0.29 -32.37
C GLN A 707 -6.69 -0.38 -33.23
N ARG A 708 -6.43 -1.54 -33.84
CA ARG A 708 -7.44 -2.35 -34.56
C ARG A 708 -8.21 -3.28 -33.64
N SER A 709 -7.75 -3.49 -32.41
CA SER A 709 -8.42 -4.37 -31.45
C SER A 709 -9.67 -3.75 -30.89
N GLN A 710 -10.61 -4.58 -30.43
CA GLN A 710 -11.81 -4.15 -29.69
C GLN A 710 -11.46 -3.09 -28.66
N LEU A 711 -12.28 -2.05 -28.57
CA LEU A 711 -12.02 -0.86 -27.76
C LEU A 711 -13.16 -0.60 -26.78
N ASP A 712 -12.83 -0.62 -25.51
CA ASP A 712 -13.69 -0.08 -24.47
C ASP A 712 -13.16 1.30 -24.05
N MET A 713 -14.01 2.31 -24.15
CA MET A 713 -13.73 3.67 -23.71
C MET A 713 -14.38 3.89 -22.34
N ILE A 714 -13.60 4.32 -21.37
CA ILE A 714 -14.09 4.64 -20.03
C ILE A 714 -13.95 6.14 -19.83
N TYR A 715 -15.08 6.80 -19.64
CA TYR A 715 -15.13 8.24 -19.41
C TYR A 715 -15.64 8.55 -18.01
N THR A 716 -14.94 9.43 -17.31
CA THR A 716 -15.40 10.04 -16.08
C THR A 716 -15.18 11.54 -16.16
N GLY A 717 -16.20 12.34 -15.89
CA GLY A 717 -16.13 13.81 -15.98
C GLY A 717 -17.50 14.44 -15.76
N THR A 718 -17.60 15.76 -15.91
CA THR A 718 -18.88 16.49 -15.73
C THR A 718 -19.66 16.67 -17.03
N LEU A 719 -19.02 16.45 -18.20
CA LEU A 719 -19.70 16.57 -19.48
C LEU A 719 -20.76 15.48 -19.67
N PRO A 720 -21.93 15.78 -20.23
CA PRO A 720 -22.94 14.77 -20.54
C PRO A 720 -22.38 13.68 -21.46
N VAL A 721 -22.63 12.41 -21.12
CA VAL A 721 -22.06 11.24 -21.83
C VAL A 721 -22.36 11.28 -23.34
N ASP A 722 -23.56 11.65 -23.73
CA ASP A 722 -23.95 11.74 -25.16
C ASP A 722 -23.20 12.87 -25.91
N SER A 723 -22.77 13.92 -25.19
CA SER A 723 -21.88 14.94 -25.76
C SER A 723 -20.46 14.40 -25.94
N VAL A 724 -19.97 13.62 -24.97
CA VAL A 724 -18.68 12.95 -25.09
C VAL A 724 -18.68 11.97 -26.26
N VAL A 725 -19.75 11.17 -26.44
CA VAL A 725 -19.91 10.27 -27.61
C VAL A 725 -19.72 11.03 -28.92
N ARG A 726 -20.45 12.14 -29.12
CA ARG A 726 -20.31 12.96 -30.34
C ARG A 726 -18.88 13.50 -30.53
N LEU A 727 -18.25 13.91 -29.45
CA LEU A 727 -16.86 14.44 -29.50
C LEU A 727 -15.86 13.34 -29.86
N VAL A 728 -15.94 12.16 -29.27
CA VAL A 728 -14.99 11.07 -29.54
C VAL A 728 -15.23 10.48 -30.93
N GLU A 729 -16.47 10.37 -31.40
CA GLU A 729 -16.78 9.92 -32.77
C GLU A 729 -16.20 10.84 -33.83
N THR A 730 -16.24 12.15 -33.56
CA THR A 730 -15.68 13.14 -34.48
C THR A 730 -14.17 13.24 -34.42
N ALA A 731 -13.62 13.12 -33.18
CA ALA A 731 -12.21 13.38 -32.94
C ALA A 731 -11.32 12.16 -33.09
N LEU A 732 -11.77 10.94 -32.78
CA LEU A 732 -10.90 9.75 -32.71
C LEU A 732 -10.99 8.84 -33.94
N PRO A 733 -9.94 8.06 -34.26
CA PRO A 733 -9.88 7.20 -35.44
C PRO A 733 -10.62 5.86 -35.24
N LEU A 734 -11.88 5.89 -34.84
CA LEU A 734 -12.68 4.73 -34.45
C LEU A 734 -12.93 3.73 -35.60
N ASN A 735 -12.79 4.15 -36.83
CA ASN A 735 -12.91 3.31 -38.04
C ASN A 735 -11.80 2.26 -38.17
N ARG A 736 -10.74 2.34 -37.36
CA ARG A 736 -9.64 1.36 -37.37
C ARG A 736 -10.01 0.07 -36.65
N VAL A 737 -10.91 0.12 -35.67
CA VAL A 737 -11.28 -1.04 -34.85
C VAL A 737 -11.99 -2.08 -35.71
N SER A 738 -11.44 -3.30 -35.75
CA SER A 738 -11.90 -4.39 -36.63
C SER A 738 -11.70 -5.79 -36.09
N ARG A 739 -10.95 -5.95 -34.98
CA ARG A 739 -10.61 -7.25 -34.39
C ARG A 739 -11.29 -7.43 -33.05
N PRO A 740 -12.13 -8.46 -32.88
CA PRO A 740 -12.74 -8.75 -31.57
C PRO A 740 -11.70 -9.16 -30.53
N TRP A 741 -12.05 -9.02 -29.28
CA TRP A 741 -11.29 -9.58 -28.17
C TRP A 741 -11.23 -11.09 -28.28
N CYS A 742 -10.05 -11.66 -28.01
CA CYS A 742 -9.84 -13.09 -27.90
C CYS A 742 -9.27 -13.37 -26.49
N PRO A 743 -10.03 -14.06 -25.61
CA PRO A 743 -9.56 -14.32 -24.27
C PRO A 743 -8.33 -15.23 -24.28
N GLY A 744 -7.27 -14.81 -23.57
CA GLY A 744 -6.11 -15.66 -23.32
C GLY A 744 -6.45 -16.76 -22.33
N LEU A 745 -5.92 -17.95 -22.52
CA LEU A 745 -6.01 -19.03 -21.55
C LEU A 745 -4.62 -19.33 -20.98
N HIS A 746 -4.44 -19.05 -19.68
CA HIS A 746 -3.29 -19.51 -18.92
C HIS A 746 -3.65 -20.82 -18.22
N THR A 747 -3.23 -21.96 -18.80
CA THR A 747 -3.54 -23.27 -18.24
C THR A 747 -2.67 -23.56 -17.02
N LEU A 748 -3.32 -23.84 -15.90
CA LEU A 748 -2.65 -24.27 -14.67
C LEU A 748 -2.08 -25.67 -14.82
N GLN A 749 -0.85 -25.89 -14.32
CA GLN A 749 -0.18 -27.19 -14.37
C GLN A 749 -0.86 -28.20 -13.44
N SER A 750 -1.08 -29.43 -13.94
CA SER A 750 -1.56 -30.53 -13.11
C SER A 750 -0.43 -31.08 -12.23
N VAL A 751 -0.75 -31.43 -11.00
CA VAL A 751 0.17 -32.05 -10.05
C VAL A 751 -0.25 -33.50 -9.86
N SER A 752 0.55 -34.44 -10.40
CA SER A 752 0.34 -35.88 -10.21
C SER A 752 1.26 -36.48 -9.14
N VAL A 753 2.42 -35.85 -8.92
CA VAL A 753 3.42 -36.32 -7.95
C VAL A 753 3.83 -35.14 -7.06
N PRO A 754 3.76 -35.30 -5.73
CA PRO A 754 4.25 -34.29 -4.81
C PRO A 754 5.70 -33.92 -5.13
N THR A 755 5.98 -32.63 -5.25
CA THR A 755 7.30 -32.13 -5.66
C THR A 755 7.72 -30.94 -4.82
N VAL A 756 8.96 -30.90 -4.37
CA VAL A 756 9.56 -29.77 -3.66
C VAL A 756 10.50 -29.05 -4.61
N TYR A 757 10.12 -27.87 -5.04
CA TYR A 757 10.93 -26.99 -5.87
C TYR A 757 11.80 -26.09 -5.01
N VAL A 758 13.11 -26.18 -5.19
CA VAL A 758 14.10 -25.39 -4.43
C VAL A 758 14.87 -24.49 -5.37
N TYR A 759 14.88 -23.18 -5.07
CA TYR A 759 15.79 -22.23 -5.70
C TYR A 759 16.79 -21.71 -4.67
N ASP A 760 18.09 -21.94 -4.94
CA ASP A 760 19.16 -21.56 -4.03
C ASP A 760 19.51 -20.07 -4.12
N ASN A 761 19.23 -19.32 -3.06
CA ASN A 761 19.65 -17.93 -2.89
C ASN A 761 20.48 -17.77 -1.59
N PRO A 762 21.80 -18.03 -1.64
CA PRO A 762 22.65 -18.05 -0.45
C PRO A 762 22.86 -16.69 0.21
N LEU A 763 22.35 -15.62 -0.40
CA LEU A 763 22.41 -14.24 0.14
C LEU A 763 21.14 -13.82 0.86
N ALA A 764 20.07 -14.60 0.75
CA ALA A 764 18.80 -14.32 1.42
C ALA A 764 18.94 -14.51 2.95
N ARG A 765 18.35 -13.58 3.72
CA ARG A 765 18.20 -13.72 5.18
C ARG A 765 16.88 -14.38 5.54
N GLN A 766 15.88 -14.16 4.71
CA GLN A 766 14.56 -14.78 4.80
C GLN A 766 14.44 -15.90 3.76
N THR A 767 13.87 -17.03 4.14
CA THR A 767 13.41 -18.05 3.19
C THR A 767 11.93 -17.85 2.88
N ILE A 768 11.56 -17.88 1.61
CA ILE A 768 10.16 -17.90 1.19
C ILE A 768 9.76 -19.34 0.98
N VAL A 769 8.73 -19.79 1.68
CA VAL A 769 8.15 -21.13 1.61
C VAL A 769 6.70 -21.01 1.17
N GLY A 770 6.21 -22.00 0.44
CA GLY A 770 4.79 -22.07 0.11
C GLY A 770 4.40 -23.34 -0.61
N SER A 771 3.14 -23.39 -1.04
CA SER A 771 2.57 -24.52 -1.76
C SER A 771 1.77 -24.07 -2.97
N TYR A 772 1.63 -25.01 -3.92
CA TYR A 772 0.69 -24.95 -5.03
C TYR A 772 -0.09 -26.26 -5.04
N GLN A 773 -1.41 -26.18 -5.02
CA GLN A 773 -2.32 -27.32 -5.16
C GLN A 773 -3.42 -27.00 -6.17
N GLN A 774 -3.63 -27.89 -7.13
CA GLN A 774 -4.74 -27.82 -8.04
C GLN A 774 -5.98 -28.45 -7.38
N VAL A 775 -7.13 -27.78 -7.43
CA VAL A 775 -8.38 -28.24 -6.84
C VAL A 775 -9.39 -28.76 -7.88
N GLY A 776 -8.99 -28.73 -9.16
CA GLY A 776 -9.83 -29.16 -10.29
C GLY A 776 -10.71 -28.05 -10.87
N ALA A 777 -11.51 -28.39 -11.86
CA ALA A 777 -12.46 -27.44 -12.44
C ALA A 777 -13.65 -27.20 -11.52
N LEU A 778 -14.05 -25.93 -11.37
CA LEU A 778 -15.21 -25.50 -10.60
C LEU A 778 -16.11 -24.64 -11.53
N PRO A 779 -16.91 -25.28 -12.40
CA PRO A 779 -17.61 -24.63 -13.50
C PRO A 779 -18.87 -23.85 -13.10
N THR A 780 -19.25 -23.82 -11.83
CA THR A 780 -20.45 -23.12 -11.35
C THR A 780 -20.16 -22.29 -10.10
N GLU A 781 -20.95 -21.25 -9.87
CA GLU A 781 -20.87 -20.45 -8.63
C GLU A 781 -21.09 -21.31 -7.38
N ALA A 782 -22.02 -22.28 -7.44
CA ALA A 782 -22.27 -23.21 -6.34
C ALA A 782 -21.05 -24.04 -5.92
N GLN A 783 -20.08 -24.24 -6.83
CA GLN A 783 -18.80 -24.89 -6.55
C GLN A 783 -17.71 -23.88 -6.14
N ARG A 784 -17.71 -22.67 -6.70
CA ARG A 784 -16.70 -21.64 -6.42
C ARG A 784 -16.90 -20.97 -5.07
N VAL A 785 -18.13 -20.69 -4.66
CA VAL A 785 -18.36 -20.00 -3.38
C VAL A 785 -17.85 -20.82 -2.17
N PRO A 786 -18.07 -22.16 -2.08
CA PRO A 786 -17.42 -22.99 -1.07
C PRO A 786 -15.88 -22.95 -1.14
N PHE A 787 -15.30 -22.87 -2.34
CA PHE A 787 -13.85 -22.71 -2.53
C PHE A 787 -13.34 -21.36 -1.98
N HIS A 788 -14.08 -20.29 -2.23
CA HIS A 788 -13.74 -18.97 -1.70
C HIS A 788 -13.86 -18.95 -0.17
N LEU A 789 -14.91 -19.55 0.39
CA LEU A 789 -15.08 -19.63 1.85
C LEU A 789 -13.98 -20.47 2.50
N TRP A 790 -13.67 -21.64 1.93
CA TRP A 790 -12.56 -22.46 2.40
C TRP A 790 -11.22 -21.72 2.29
N GLY A 791 -10.93 -21.08 1.17
CA GLY A 791 -9.67 -20.33 0.96
C GLY A 791 -9.51 -19.17 1.92
N THR A 792 -10.61 -18.46 2.24
CA THR A 792 -10.62 -17.39 3.24
C THR A 792 -10.38 -17.95 4.64
N TYR A 793 -11.05 -19.04 5.00
CA TYR A 793 -10.87 -19.74 6.27
C TYR A 793 -9.43 -20.26 6.42
N PHE A 794 -8.86 -20.84 5.36
CA PHE A 794 -7.55 -21.48 5.38
C PHE A 794 -6.39 -20.46 5.39
N GLY A 795 -6.44 -19.42 4.54
CA GLY A 795 -5.30 -18.51 4.39
C GLY A 795 -5.65 -17.07 3.99
N GLY A 796 -6.92 -16.67 4.01
CA GLY A 796 -7.36 -15.38 3.46
C GLY A 796 -7.36 -14.20 4.45
N SER A 797 -7.05 -14.42 5.72
CA SER A 797 -7.07 -13.38 6.75
C SER A 797 -6.07 -13.70 7.86
N MET A 798 -5.86 -12.76 8.77
CA MET A 798 -5.03 -13.02 9.94
C MET A 798 -5.73 -14.01 10.92
N SER A 799 -7.06 -14.17 10.87
CA SER A 799 -7.78 -15.21 11.62
C SER A 799 -7.75 -16.60 10.95
N SER A 800 -7.13 -16.71 9.77
CA SER A 800 -7.04 -17.96 9.00
C SER A 800 -6.13 -19.00 9.64
N VAL A 801 -6.33 -20.26 9.27
CA VAL A 801 -5.52 -21.38 9.77
C VAL A 801 -4.03 -21.16 9.56
N LEU A 802 -3.60 -20.74 8.35
CA LEU A 802 -2.18 -20.51 8.05
C LEU A 802 -1.57 -19.43 8.94
N PHE A 803 -2.25 -18.31 9.08
CA PHE A 803 -1.74 -17.21 9.86
C PHE A 803 -1.64 -17.58 11.33
N GLN A 804 -2.67 -18.21 11.88
CA GLN A 804 -2.71 -18.66 13.26
C GLN A 804 -1.60 -19.69 13.56
N ASP A 805 -1.51 -20.74 12.77
CA ASP A 805 -0.64 -21.86 13.07
C ASP A 805 0.83 -21.59 12.79
N ILE A 806 1.15 -20.72 11.82
CA ILE A 806 2.54 -20.42 11.43
C ILE A 806 3.06 -19.17 12.13
N ARG A 807 2.30 -18.08 12.15
CA ARG A 807 2.72 -16.80 12.71
C ARG A 807 2.40 -16.72 14.21
N GLU A 808 1.12 -16.78 14.57
CA GLU A 808 0.70 -16.44 15.93
C GLU A 808 1.14 -17.48 16.98
N PHE A 809 0.98 -18.77 16.70
CA PHE A 809 1.34 -19.81 17.68
C PHE A 809 2.82 -20.16 17.68
N ARG A 810 3.50 -19.98 16.53
CA ARG A 810 4.88 -20.45 16.39
C ARG A 810 5.89 -19.36 16.07
N SER A 811 5.42 -18.19 15.64
CA SER A 811 6.25 -17.05 15.22
C SER A 811 7.32 -17.44 14.21
N TYR A 812 6.98 -18.36 13.29
CA TYR A 812 7.92 -18.82 12.28
C TYR A 812 8.02 -17.85 11.11
N ALA A 813 7.00 -17.04 10.87
CA ALA A 813 6.91 -16.15 9.72
C ALA A 813 6.33 -14.78 10.12
N TYR A 814 6.76 -13.72 9.45
CA TYR A 814 6.14 -12.40 9.56
C TYR A 814 4.79 -12.35 8.86
N TYR A 815 4.70 -13.00 7.69
CA TYR A 815 3.45 -13.14 6.93
C TYR A 815 3.23 -14.62 6.55
N ALA A 816 1.98 -15.05 6.57
CA ALA A 816 1.52 -16.33 6.07
C ALA A 816 0.11 -16.16 5.49
N TYR A 817 -0.05 -16.38 4.21
CA TYR A 817 -1.33 -16.20 3.53
C TYR A 817 -1.51 -17.21 2.39
N GLY A 818 -2.76 -17.36 1.96
CA GLY A 818 -3.13 -18.12 0.79
C GLY A 818 -4.03 -17.31 -0.15
N ARG A 819 -4.03 -17.69 -1.40
CA ARG A 819 -4.90 -17.12 -2.43
C ARG A 819 -5.33 -18.17 -3.44
N TRP A 820 -6.50 -18.01 -4.00
CA TRP A 820 -6.96 -18.82 -5.12
C TRP A 820 -6.40 -18.30 -6.43
N LEU A 821 -6.09 -19.25 -7.33
CA LEU A 821 -5.84 -19.01 -8.74
C LEU A 821 -7.02 -19.62 -9.49
N GLN A 822 -7.80 -18.80 -10.16
CA GLN A 822 -8.99 -19.26 -10.85
C GLN A 822 -9.15 -18.58 -12.20
N PRO A 823 -9.49 -19.35 -13.25
CA PRO A 823 -9.87 -18.79 -14.52
C PRO A 823 -11.24 -18.10 -14.40
N ASP A 824 -11.53 -17.23 -15.36
CA ASP A 824 -12.84 -16.59 -15.41
C ASP A 824 -13.96 -17.63 -15.61
N LEU A 825 -15.03 -17.52 -14.82
CA LEU A 825 -16.09 -18.51 -14.81
C LEU A 825 -16.85 -18.61 -16.13
N LEU A 826 -17.21 -17.49 -16.72
CA LEU A 826 -18.03 -17.47 -17.93
C LEU A 826 -17.20 -17.66 -19.21
N VAL A 827 -15.91 -17.32 -19.15
CA VAL A 827 -14.99 -17.46 -20.31
C VAL A 827 -14.38 -18.86 -20.37
N HIS A 828 -13.95 -19.39 -19.22
CA HIS A 828 -13.22 -20.66 -19.13
C HIS A 828 -13.77 -21.57 -18.00
N PRO A 829 -15.06 -21.98 -18.04
CA PRO A 829 -15.72 -22.68 -16.93
C PRO A 829 -15.07 -24.03 -16.59
N GLN A 830 -14.52 -24.74 -17.59
CA GLN A 830 -13.93 -26.08 -17.42
C GLN A 830 -12.43 -26.04 -17.09
N SER A 831 -11.81 -24.85 -17.01
CA SER A 831 -10.40 -24.75 -16.64
C SER A 831 -10.22 -24.98 -15.14
N PRO A 832 -9.13 -25.66 -14.73
CA PRO A 832 -8.89 -25.98 -13.34
C PRO A 832 -8.64 -24.72 -12.51
N CYS A 833 -9.03 -24.78 -11.24
CA CYS A 833 -8.66 -23.83 -10.19
C CYS A 833 -7.51 -24.38 -9.36
N ALA A 834 -6.78 -23.53 -8.67
CA ALA A 834 -5.73 -23.91 -7.74
C ALA A 834 -5.69 -22.97 -6.53
N TYR A 835 -5.05 -23.43 -5.47
CA TYR A 835 -4.74 -22.62 -4.31
C TYR A 835 -3.24 -22.55 -4.09
N VAL A 836 -2.73 -21.36 -3.79
CA VAL A 836 -1.31 -21.13 -3.49
C VAL A 836 -1.18 -20.54 -2.10
N THR A 837 -0.16 -20.97 -1.37
CA THR A 837 0.20 -20.40 -0.06
C THR A 837 1.58 -19.76 -0.13
N ARG A 838 1.82 -18.76 0.69
CA ARG A 838 3.13 -18.11 0.81
C ARG A 838 3.38 -17.64 2.22
N LEU A 839 4.59 -17.88 2.71
CA LEU A 839 5.08 -17.39 3.98
C LEU A 839 6.57 -17.00 3.88
N GLY A 840 7.00 -16.08 4.71
CA GLY A 840 8.41 -15.67 4.82
C GLY A 840 8.93 -15.94 6.22
N CYS A 841 9.94 -16.80 6.33
CA CYS A 841 10.52 -17.24 7.62
C CYS A 841 12.03 -17.07 7.67
N GLN A 842 12.59 -17.08 8.89
CA GLN A 842 14.05 -17.17 9.07
C GLN A 842 14.58 -18.46 8.44
N SER A 843 15.75 -18.38 7.83
CA SER A 843 16.31 -19.52 7.08
C SER A 843 16.50 -20.77 7.92
N ASP A 844 16.79 -20.65 9.22
CA ASP A 844 16.93 -21.76 10.17
C ASP A 844 15.58 -22.35 10.64
N LYS A 845 14.47 -21.66 10.40
CA LYS A 845 13.10 -22.12 10.69
C LYS A 845 12.41 -22.77 9.49
N THR A 846 13.05 -22.79 8.33
CA THR A 846 12.45 -23.24 7.04
C THR A 846 11.82 -24.62 7.15
N MET A 847 12.55 -25.61 7.71
CA MET A 847 12.05 -26.98 7.81
C MET A 847 10.89 -27.10 8.78
N ALA A 848 10.91 -26.36 9.89
CA ALA A 848 9.81 -26.33 10.84
C ALA A 848 8.55 -25.67 10.26
N ALA A 849 8.70 -24.56 9.55
CA ALA A 849 7.61 -23.86 8.88
C ALA A 849 6.98 -24.71 7.75
N LEU A 850 7.79 -25.39 6.94
CA LEU A 850 7.32 -26.35 5.92
C LEU A 850 6.54 -27.50 6.57
N GLY A 851 7.04 -28.06 7.69
CA GLY A 851 6.33 -29.12 8.41
C GLY A 851 4.96 -28.71 8.91
N VAL A 852 4.83 -27.47 9.43
CA VAL A 852 3.52 -26.95 9.84
C VAL A 852 2.62 -26.72 8.62
N LEU A 853 3.13 -26.16 7.52
CA LEU A 853 2.37 -25.96 6.29
C LEU A 853 1.83 -27.31 5.75
N ASP A 854 2.68 -28.33 5.66
CA ASP A 854 2.24 -29.67 5.22
C ASP A 854 1.20 -30.25 6.18
N SER A 855 1.43 -30.13 7.49
CA SER A 855 0.49 -30.64 8.51
C SER A 855 -0.91 -30.04 8.36
N VAL A 856 -1.01 -28.68 8.26
CA VAL A 856 -2.34 -28.03 8.14
C VAL A 856 -3.00 -28.24 6.78
N LEU A 857 -2.24 -28.56 5.73
CA LEU A 857 -2.78 -28.97 4.42
C LEU A 857 -3.36 -30.38 4.46
N ARG A 858 -2.80 -31.29 5.22
CA ARG A 858 -3.25 -32.69 5.33
C ARG A 858 -4.23 -32.94 6.45
N ASP A 859 -4.14 -32.16 7.53
CA ASP A 859 -5.00 -32.23 8.70
C ASP A 859 -5.36 -30.81 9.14
N MET A 860 -6.32 -30.23 8.41
CA MET A 860 -6.77 -28.85 8.64
C MET A 860 -7.49 -28.74 9.98
N PRO A 861 -7.05 -27.88 10.91
CA PRO A 861 -7.77 -27.64 12.15
C PRO A 861 -9.19 -27.10 11.90
N VAL A 862 -10.19 -27.69 12.55
CA VAL A 862 -11.59 -27.26 12.48
C VAL A 862 -11.89 -26.37 13.68
N ARG A 863 -12.10 -25.07 13.43
CA ARG A 863 -12.38 -24.05 14.46
C ARG A 863 -13.68 -23.34 14.10
N GLU A 864 -14.77 -23.74 14.73
CA GLU A 864 -16.10 -23.23 14.40
C GLU A 864 -16.23 -21.71 14.60
N GLY A 865 -15.56 -21.15 15.61
CA GLY A 865 -15.52 -19.70 15.83
C GLY A 865 -14.96 -18.90 14.66
N ASN A 866 -14.02 -19.46 13.89
CA ASN A 866 -13.37 -18.77 12.77
C ASN A 866 -14.21 -18.80 11.48
N ILE A 867 -15.16 -19.74 11.32
CA ILE A 867 -16.00 -19.79 10.12
C ILE A 867 -16.93 -18.58 10.01
N ARG A 868 -17.46 -18.11 11.13
CA ARG A 868 -18.29 -16.90 11.14
C ARG A 868 -17.48 -15.68 10.71
N ALA A 869 -16.23 -15.55 11.20
CA ALA A 869 -15.34 -14.49 10.78
C ALA A 869 -14.96 -14.60 9.28
N ALA A 870 -14.68 -15.82 8.78
CA ALA A 870 -14.36 -16.02 7.37
C ALA A 870 -15.53 -15.66 6.44
N ARG A 871 -16.75 -16.09 6.81
CA ARG A 871 -17.98 -15.75 6.06
C ARG A 871 -18.24 -14.25 6.07
N GLN A 872 -18.20 -13.62 7.25
CA GLN A 872 -18.36 -12.16 7.37
C GLN A 872 -17.24 -11.42 6.63
N GLY A 873 -16.01 -11.93 6.67
CA GLY A 873 -14.87 -11.36 5.95
C GLY A 873 -15.10 -11.29 4.44
N LEU A 874 -15.70 -12.32 3.81
CA LEU A 874 -16.08 -12.28 2.39
C LEU A 874 -17.14 -11.21 2.11
N VAL A 875 -18.17 -11.11 2.95
CA VAL A 875 -19.20 -10.06 2.83
C VAL A 875 -18.56 -8.67 2.94
N ASN A 876 -17.64 -8.49 3.90
CA ASN A 876 -16.96 -7.21 4.12
C ASN A 876 -16.08 -6.81 2.92
N VAL A 877 -15.39 -7.78 2.32
CA VAL A 877 -14.57 -7.52 1.11
C VAL A 877 -15.45 -7.03 -0.03
N ILE A 878 -16.62 -7.64 -0.24
CA ILE A 878 -17.59 -7.21 -1.26
C ILE A 878 -18.09 -5.80 -0.95
N ASN A 879 -18.63 -5.56 0.25
CA ASN A 879 -19.22 -4.28 0.62
C ASN A 879 -18.18 -3.14 0.60
N ASN A 880 -17.04 -3.33 1.28
CA ASN A 880 -16.00 -2.31 1.37
C ASN A 880 -15.22 -2.14 0.06
N GLY A 881 -15.29 -3.16 -0.84
CA GLY A 881 -14.72 -3.17 -2.17
C GLY A 881 -15.54 -2.41 -3.22
N TYR A 882 -16.72 -1.87 -2.88
CA TYR A 882 -17.52 -1.09 -3.82
C TYR A 882 -16.66 0.00 -4.50
N PRO A 883 -16.61 0.06 -5.86
CA PRO A 883 -15.67 0.90 -6.58
C PRO A 883 -15.89 2.40 -6.34
N VAL A 884 -14.79 3.17 -6.35
CA VAL A 884 -14.89 4.63 -6.46
C VAL A 884 -15.44 5.02 -7.84
N PHE A 885 -16.07 6.18 -7.94
CA PHE A 885 -16.73 6.62 -9.18
C PHE A 885 -15.84 6.53 -10.44
N ARG A 886 -14.53 6.80 -10.34
CA ARG A 886 -13.58 6.68 -11.46
C ARG A 886 -13.35 5.24 -11.92
N SER A 887 -13.60 4.26 -11.07
CA SER A 887 -13.39 2.84 -11.36
C SER A 887 -14.66 2.11 -11.81
N LEU A 888 -15.86 2.68 -11.59
CA LEU A 888 -17.15 2.06 -11.92
C LEU A 888 -17.26 1.68 -13.41
N GLY A 889 -16.93 2.61 -14.30
CA GLY A 889 -16.96 2.34 -15.75
C GLY A 889 -16.04 1.20 -16.17
N GLY A 890 -14.82 1.16 -15.61
CA GLY A 890 -13.85 0.08 -15.85
C GLY A 890 -14.30 -1.27 -15.31
N PHE A 891 -14.90 -1.28 -14.12
CA PHE A 891 -15.48 -2.49 -13.52
C PHE A 891 -16.59 -3.08 -14.41
N VAL A 892 -17.56 -2.26 -14.81
CA VAL A 892 -18.66 -2.71 -15.68
C VAL A 892 -18.13 -3.17 -17.03
N ALA A 893 -17.18 -2.43 -17.64
CA ALA A 893 -16.55 -2.82 -18.90
C ALA A 893 -15.87 -4.19 -18.81
N ALA A 894 -15.13 -4.45 -17.74
CA ALA A 894 -14.47 -5.73 -17.51
C ALA A 894 -15.48 -6.88 -17.32
N CYS A 895 -16.55 -6.65 -16.56
CA CYS A 895 -17.64 -7.61 -16.38
C CYS A 895 -18.37 -7.92 -17.70
N ARG A 896 -18.73 -6.90 -18.47
CA ARG A 896 -19.39 -7.04 -19.79
C ARG A 896 -18.54 -7.80 -20.79
N LEU A 897 -17.22 -7.52 -20.81
CA LEU A 897 -16.28 -8.22 -21.68
C LEU A 897 -16.30 -9.73 -21.44
N LYS A 898 -16.45 -10.12 -20.19
CA LYS A 898 -16.49 -11.52 -19.74
C LYS A 898 -17.87 -12.18 -19.87
N GLY A 899 -18.92 -11.39 -20.17
CA GLY A 899 -20.28 -11.90 -20.37
C GLY A 899 -21.25 -11.71 -19.18
N TYR A 900 -20.80 -11.06 -18.10
CA TYR A 900 -21.67 -10.78 -16.96
C TYR A 900 -22.71 -9.71 -17.31
N THR A 901 -23.94 -9.91 -16.86
CA THR A 901 -25.06 -8.97 -17.05
C THR A 901 -25.35 -8.13 -15.82
N ASN A 902 -24.82 -8.53 -14.66
CA ASN A 902 -24.91 -7.89 -13.35
C ASN A 902 -23.61 -8.12 -12.60
N ASP A 903 -23.51 -7.53 -11.42
CA ASP A 903 -22.36 -7.68 -10.53
C ASP A 903 -22.16 -9.17 -10.15
N PRO A 904 -21.00 -9.78 -10.45
CA PRO A 904 -20.75 -11.20 -10.16
C PRO A 904 -20.81 -11.54 -8.67
N ASP A 905 -20.55 -10.59 -7.77
CA ASP A 905 -20.60 -10.81 -6.33
C ASP A 905 -22.02 -11.09 -5.81
N SER A 906 -23.06 -10.80 -6.62
CA SER A 906 -24.45 -11.15 -6.30
C SER A 906 -24.67 -12.66 -6.05
N ALA A 907 -23.97 -13.51 -6.80
CA ALA A 907 -24.02 -14.96 -6.62
C ALA A 907 -23.37 -15.38 -5.29
N THR A 908 -22.20 -14.81 -4.98
CA THR A 908 -21.52 -15.05 -3.68
C THR A 908 -22.42 -14.66 -2.51
N LEU A 909 -23.01 -13.46 -2.52
CA LEU A 909 -23.87 -12.98 -1.44
C LEU A 909 -25.14 -13.84 -1.28
N SER A 910 -25.68 -14.40 -2.34
CA SER A 910 -26.87 -15.26 -2.28
C SER A 910 -26.59 -16.66 -1.72
N LEU A 911 -25.42 -17.22 -2.01
CA LEU A 911 -25.05 -18.59 -1.61
C LEU A 911 -24.39 -18.66 -0.23
N LEU A 912 -23.58 -17.65 0.10
CA LEU A 912 -22.72 -17.63 1.29
C LEU A 912 -23.46 -17.78 2.63
N PRO A 913 -24.69 -17.23 2.85
CA PRO A 913 -25.40 -17.37 4.12
C PRO A 913 -25.74 -18.81 4.51
N ALA A 914 -25.93 -19.70 3.52
CA ALA A 914 -26.27 -21.10 3.73
C ALA A 914 -25.07 -21.99 4.04
N LEU A 915 -23.83 -21.48 3.85
CA LEU A 915 -22.60 -22.26 4.01
C LEU A 915 -22.05 -22.15 5.44
N GLY A 916 -21.57 -23.29 5.95
CA GLY A 916 -21.01 -23.43 7.30
C GLY A 916 -19.68 -24.20 7.31
N ILE A 917 -19.26 -24.59 8.51
CA ILE A 917 -18.00 -25.33 8.72
C ILE A 917 -18.03 -26.71 8.04
N GLU A 918 -19.22 -27.33 7.93
CA GLU A 918 -19.38 -28.60 7.23
C GLU A 918 -19.08 -28.49 5.74
N ASP A 919 -19.49 -27.38 5.10
CA ASP A 919 -19.24 -27.14 3.68
C ASP A 919 -17.75 -26.89 3.42
N VAL A 920 -17.11 -26.12 4.29
CA VAL A 920 -15.64 -25.90 4.29
C VAL A 920 -14.90 -27.24 4.44
N THR A 921 -15.32 -28.07 5.39
CA THR A 921 -14.72 -29.37 5.66
C THR A 921 -14.95 -30.35 4.50
N ARG A 922 -16.16 -30.32 3.92
CA ARG A 922 -16.50 -31.15 2.74
C ARG A 922 -15.63 -30.75 1.54
N PHE A 923 -15.51 -29.44 1.26
CA PHE A 923 -14.65 -28.95 0.19
C PHE A 923 -13.20 -29.36 0.41
N TYR A 924 -12.68 -29.13 1.61
CA TYR A 924 -11.31 -29.51 2.00
C TYR A 924 -11.04 -31.00 1.76
N ARG A 925 -11.92 -31.90 2.26
CA ARG A 925 -11.77 -33.35 2.09
C ARG A 925 -11.82 -33.79 0.63
N ALA A 926 -12.69 -33.16 -0.16
CA ALA A 926 -12.89 -33.54 -1.57
C ALA A 926 -11.76 -33.06 -2.47
N HIS A 927 -11.15 -31.90 -2.21
CA HIS A 927 -10.31 -31.22 -3.17
C HIS A 927 -8.88 -30.91 -2.67
N VAL A 928 -8.61 -30.95 -1.37
CA VAL A 928 -7.32 -30.48 -0.80
C VAL A 928 -6.61 -31.56 0.00
N GLN A 929 -7.28 -32.21 0.93
CA GLN A 929 -6.66 -33.09 1.94
C GLN A 929 -5.75 -34.17 1.34
N THR A 930 -6.19 -34.83 0.30
CA THR A 930 -5.46 -35.92 -0.37
C THR A 930 -4.82 -35.50 -1.70
N ALA A 931 -5.10 -34.26 -2.14
CA ALA A 931 -4.52 -33.76 -3.39
C ALA A 931 -2.98 -33.60 -3.26
N PRO A 932 -2.24 -34.01 -4.30
CA PRO A 932 -0.79 -33.80 -4.28
C PRO A 932 -0.47 -32.31 -4.28
N ALA A 933 0.52 -31.92 -3.46
CA ALA A 933 1.01 -30.55 -3.37
C ALA A 933 2.40 -30.41 -3.97
N CYS A 934 2.65 -29.29 -4.64
CA CYS A 934 4.00 -28.82 -4.88
C CYS A 934 4.40 -27.85 -3.78
N TYR A 935 5.56 -28.05 -3.17
CA TYR A 935 6.15 -27.11 -2.22
C TYR A 935 7.20 -26.25 -2.93
N ILE A 936 7.29 -25.00 -2.53
CA ILE A 936 8.19 -24.01 -3.12
C ILE A 936 9.09 -23.47 -2.00
N ILE A 937 10.40 -23.49 -2.22
CA ILE A 937 11.40 -22.97 -1.25
C ILE A 937 12.37 -22.08 -2.03
N VAL A 938 12.47 -20.82 -1.62
CA VAL A 938 13.44 -19.86 -2.15
C VAL A 938 14.27 -19.31 -1.00
N GLY A 939 15.52 -19.74 -0.89
CA GLY A 939 16.41 -19.39 0.23
C GLY A 939 17.77 -20.08 0.16
N ASP A 940 18.50 -20.03 1.25
CA ASP A 940 19.84 -20.62 1.35
C ASP A 940 19.77 -22.16 1.52
N LYS A 941 20.12 -22.91 0.51
CA LYS A 941 20.08 -24.39 0.53
C LYS A 941 20.93 -25.01 1.65
N ARG A 942 21.95 -24.32 2.15
CA ARG A 942 22.80 -24.82 3.26
C ARG A 942 22.04 -24.93 4.59
N GLN A 943 20.89 -24.29 4.69
CA GLN A 943 19.99 -24.35 5.85
C GLN A 943 18.90 -25.43 5.70
N LEU A 944 18.91 -26.20 4.60
CA LEU A 944 17.89 -27.20 4.29
C LEU A 944 18.41 -28.61 4.53
N ASP A 945 17.60 -29.42 5.19
CA ASP A 945 17.78 -30.87 5.25
C ASP A 945 17.15 -31.53 4.02
N ILE A 946 17.96 -31.85 3.04
CA ILE A 946 17.51 -32.40 1.76
C ILE A 946 16.88 -33.80 1.93
N GLU A 947 17.37 -34.63 2.84
CA GLU A 947 16.78 -35.94 3.13
C GLU A 947 15.39 -35.79 3.76
N GLN A 948 15.24 -34.84 4.66
CA GLN A 948 13.92 -34.53 5.23
C GLN A 948 12.97 -33.98 4.16
N LEU A 949 13.44 -33.14 3.21
CA LEU A 949 12.63 -32.62 2.12
C LEU A 949 12.04 -33.72 1.22
N ARG A 950 12.75 -34.83 1.02
CA ARG A 950 12.26 -35.98 0.23
C ARG A 950 11.00 -36.63 0.81
N ARG A 951 10.71 -36.41 2.09
CA ARG A 951 9.48 -36.88 2.73
C ARG A 951 8.23 -36.15 2.23
N TYR A 952 8.40 -34.92 1.75
CA TYR A 952 7.32 -34.08 1.19
C TYR A 952 7.12 -34.29 -0.30
N GLY A 953 8.07 -34.93 -0.99
CA GLY A 953 7.98 -35.20 -2.42
C GLY A 953 9.33 -35.26 -3.13
N ARG A 954 9.29 -35.37 -4.44
CA ARG A 954 10.51 -35.32 -5.30
C ARG A 954 11.16 -33.95 -5.20
N VAL A 955 12.43 -33.87 -4.81
CA VAL A 955 13.16 -32.60 -4.71
C VAL A 955 13.73 -32.21 -6.10
N VAL A 956 13.41 -31.01 -6.55
CA VAL A 956 13.86 -30.43 -7.82
C VAL A 956 14.55 -29.09 -7.54
N PHE A 957 15.85 -29.02 -7.88
CA PHE A 957 16.59 -27.76 -7.80
C PHE A 957 16.43 -26.98 -9.11
N LEU A 958 15.81 -25.81 -9.00
CA LEU A 958 15.63 -24.90 -10.13
C LEU A 958 16.85 -24.01 -10.32
N GLN A 959 17.20 -23.79 -11.58
CA GLN A 959 18.26 -22.88 -12.00
C GLN A 959 17.62 -21.58 -12.55
N LYS A 960 18.45 -20.57 -12.75
CA LYS A 960 17.98 -19.29 -13.31
C LYS A 960 17.18 -19.47 -14.60
N HIS A 961 17.65 -20.29 -15.55
CA HIS A 961 17.00 -20.49 -16.84
C HIS A 961 15.68 -21.26 -16.77
N ASP A 962 15.39 -21.94 -15.64
CA ASP A 962 14.11 -22.61 -15.42
C ASP A 962 13.00 -21.65 -15.05
N ILE A 963 13.34 -20.46 -14.52
CA ILE A 963 12.37 -19.52 -13.98
C ILE A 963 12.32 -18.17 -14.70
N VAL A 964 13.37 -17.79 -15.40
CA VAL A 964 13.43 -16.53 -16.17
C VAL A 964 14.18 -16.75 -17.49
N ARG A 965 13.65 -16.14 -18.56
CA ARG A 965 14.19 -16.14 -19.90
C ARG A 965 15.41 -15.23 -20.10
#